data_90aa2ffb8786bc5a69354a132ec00934
#
_entry.id   90aa2ffb8786bc5a69354a132ec00934
#
_cell.length_a   1.000
_cell.length_b   1.000
_cell.length_c   1.000
_cell.angle_alpha   90.00
_cell.angle_beta   90.00
_cell.angle_gamma   90.00
#
_symmetry.space_group_name_H-M   'P 1'
#
loop_
_entity.id
_entity.type
_entity.pdbx_description
1 polymer ?
#
loop_
_entity_poly.entity_id
_entity_poly.type
_entity_poly.pdbx_seq_one_letter_code
_entity_poly.pdbx_strand_id
1 'polypeptide(L)'
;RDAVLFDDIPSIEMMGKNPSYFPYRYGHALWAFIAGNFGDDIIIPLFESVLQNGWYQGFKLTLGTPVDSLSIDWEFAVTQHFRDLVQKKKKPAETGNQIIDNTSINLAPVLSPDGKLIAYFSSKDLFSIDLFIADAANGKIKNKLINTQTDEHFEALRFTNSSAAWSPDADKIALPVFKTGDNAIAIYNVKKGRVEQTLHFKELGDISSIAWSPDGKKLLLSATEDAICDLFIYHFTSKTLQKLTDDVYAELQPSWAPDGNSILFATDKADHPSPDSLSYGPPRIALFNLTDSTIDYLSIANWAKHIDPQFSPDGQYIYFISDPDGFSNIYCYSLQSFKFFKITDIATGVSGLTELAPALSVASKNGKLAFSVFEKSGYRINTLEPHPPKEEYIVLSKDDYFRNIKLPPVSHKTPIVDAYLENPTEGLVSDSSFSVLNYNPRLRLLYVGNLVVGAAADPLGVGFAGGVSFLFTDLLGDHILGLGAQINGGIRDFGAEAFYLNQKKRPNWGFVLSRIPYMATTAQVRNDTTTIDGEIRDVQKITLTDQRMYDNQIYSILQFPFSSSRRMEFTAGFGRISYDYRAEEISVINNRIVGRQDLVDDDEPASLNMFQSSLAYVGDFSYFGFTGPVTGRRFRLEYQQTTGSLLFGTVLADYRQYFLFNPLTLAFRFLHYGRYLRDSQDYRLSELFVGNEAWIRGYSYYSYDLAECSEEGDEENCPEFNRLLGSRIGVINIELRLPIFGTQQFGLFNFPYLPTDLVAFLDGGVAWTKNSHPIPELNAKTKERVPVFSVGAATRFNLFGLLVLQIYAAYPFQRNDLNWSWGFFLAPGW
;
A
#
# COMPACT_ATOMS: atom_id res chain seq x y z
N ARG A 1 -16.01 -11.91 -23.06
CA ARG A 1 -15.74 -11.56 -24.48
C ARG A 1 -14.26 -11.67 -24.78
N ASP A 2 -13.37 -10.98 -24.04
CA ASP A 2 -11.91 -11.05 -24.21
C ASP A 2 -11.40 -12.49 -24.12
N ALA A 3 -11.77 -13.21 -23.06
CA ALA A 3 -11.39 -14.60 -22.85
C ALA A 3 -11.88 -15.55 -23.99
N VAL A 4 -13.07 -15.30 -24.54
CA VAL A 4 -13.58 -16.08 -25.71
C VAL A 4 -12.82 -15.71 -26.98
N LEU A 5 -12.49 -14.42 -27.17
CA LEU A 5 -11.76 -13.95 -28.35
C LEU A 5 -10.34 -14.51 -28.46
N PHE A 6 -9.71 -14.80 -27.30
CA PHE A 6 -8.33 -15.28 -27.19
C PHE A 6 -8.22 -16.72 -26.66
N ASP A 7 -9.36 -17.46 -26.56
CA ASP A 7 -9.42 -18.84 -26.04
C ASP A 7 -8.74 -19.00 -24.66
N ASP A 8 -9.00 -18.04 -23.73
CA ASP A 8 -8.37 -17.96 -22.41
C ASP A 8 -9.42 -17.89 -21.28
N ILE A 9 -10.41 -18.78 -21.33
CA ILE A 9 -11.42 -18.90 -20.25
C ILE A 9 -10.81 -19.77 -19.12
N PRO A 10 -10.68 -19.24 -17.89
CA PRO A 10 -10.10 -20.02 -16.81
C PRO A 10 -11.06 -21.12 -16.33
N SER A 11 -10.53 -22.26 -15.92
CA SER A 11 -11.33 -23.22 -15.14
C SER A 11 -11.65 -22.64 -13.75
N ILE A 12 -12.68 -23.19 -13.07
CA ILE A 12 -13.06 -22.76 -11.72
C ILE A 12 -11.87 -22.90 -10.76
N GLU A 13 -11.07 -23.96 -10.88
CA GLU A 13 -9.88 -24.17 -10.08
C GLU A 13 -8.79 -23.09 -10.36
N MET A 14 -8.59 -22.75 -11.63
CA MET A 14 -7.61 -21.74 -12.02
C MET A 14 -7.95 -20.35 -11.48
N MET A 15 -9.24 -19.99 -11.40
CA MET A 15 -9.66 -18.71 -10.81
C MET A 15 -9.23 -18.57 -9.34
N GLY A 16 -9.23 -19.67 -8.58
CA GLY A 16 -8.78 -19.66 -7.18
C GLY A 16 -7.26 -19.69 -6.99
N LYS A 17 -6.52 -20.23 -7.97
CA LYS A 17 -5.08 -20.46 -7.85
C LYS A 17 -4.23 -19.43 -8.57
N ASN A 18 -4.72 -18.82 -9.63
CA ASN A 18 -3.96 -17.89 -10.45
C ASN A 18 -4.52 -16.47 -10.36
N PRO A 19 -3.84 -15.57 -9.66
CA PRO A 19 -4.28 -14.18 -9.48
C PRO A 19 -4.31 -13.34 -10.78
N SER A 20 -3.78 -13.88 -11.89
CA SER A 20 -3.90 -13.23 -13.21
C SER A 20 -5.34 -13.21 -13.72
N TYR A 21 -6.17 -14.17 -13.28
CA TYR A 21 -7.60 -14.14 -13.55
C TYR A 21 -8.33 -13.35 -12.49
N PHE A 22 -8.86 -12.19 -12.89
CA PHE A 22 -9.54 -11.30 -11.95
C PHE A 22 -10.85 -11.92 -11.44
N PRO A 23 -10.92 -12.34 -10.16
CA PRO A 23 -11.96 -13.25 -9.67
C PRO A 23 -13.36 -12.63 -9.69
N TYR A 24 -13.48 -11.31 -9.61
CA TYR A 24 -14.79 -10.64 -9.66
C TYR A 24 -15.45 -10.78 -11.02
N ARG A 25 -14.73 -10.61 -12.13
CA ARG A 25 -15.29 -10.73 -13.49
C ARG A 25 -15.71 -12.16 -13.81
N TYR A 26 -14.79 -13.09 -13.59
CA TYR A 26 -15.04 -14.50 -13.90
C TYR A 26 -15.98 -15.12 -12.87
N GLY A 27 -15.88 -14.75 -11.59
CA GLY A 27 -16.78 -15.20 -10.55
C GLY A 27 -18.23 -14.73 -10.79
N HIS A 28 -18.43 -13.47 -11.21
CA HIS A 28 -19.77 -12.99 -11.60
C HIS A 28 -20.35 -13.85 -12.73
N ALA A 29 -19.59 -14.13 -13.79
CA ALA A 29 -20.05 -14.97 -14.89
C ALA A 29 -20.34 -16.40 -14.45
N LEU A 30 -19.53 -16.98 -13.55
CA LEU A 30 -19.78 -18.31 -12.99
C LEU A 30 -21.03 -18.34 -12.11
N TRP A 31 -21.21 -17.34 -11.23
CA TRP A 31 -22.43 -17.27 -10.40
C TRP A 31 -23.69 -17.09 -11.22
N ALA A 32 -23.65 -16.26 -12.28
CA ALA A 32 -24.76 -16.13 -13.23
C ALA A 32 -25.08 -17.48 -13.91
N PHE A 33 -24.05 -18.25 -14.27
CA PHE A 33 -24.23 -19.59 -14.86
C PHE A 33 -24.84 -20.58 -13.86
N ILE A 34 -24.37 -20.60 -12.60
CA ILE A 34 -24.88 -21.48 -11.57
C ILE A 34 -26.33 -21.12 -11.26
N ALA A 35 -26.60 -19.86 -10.93
CA ALA A 35 -27.93 -19.37 -10.59
C ALA A 35 -28.90 -19.57 -11.77
N GLY A 36 -28.49 -19.30 -12.99
CA GLY A 36 -29.33 -19.52 -14.16
C GLY A 36 -29.72 -20.98 -14.40
N ASN A 37 -28.82 -21.92 -14.16
CA ASN A 37 -29.10 -23.35 -14.38
C ASN A 37 -29.81 -24.01 -13.20
N PHE A 38 -29.50 -23.61 -11.96
CA PHE A 38 -30.00 -24.28 -10.74
C PHE A 38 -31.06 -23.47 -9.98
N GLY A 39 -31.19 -22.15 -10.28
CA GLY A 39 -32.04 -21.18 -9.60
C GLY A 39 -31.24 -20.28 -8.66
N ASP A 40 -31.72 -19.05 -8.41
CA ASP A 40 -31.06 -18.12 -7.48
C ASP A 40 -31.12 -18.61 -6.04
N ASP A 41 -32.10 -19.41 -5.68
CA ASP A 41 -32.28 -20.02 -4.37
C ASP A 41 -31.18 -21.04 -4.00
N ILE A 42 -30.40 -21.54 -4.99
CA ILE A 42 -29.29 -22.46 -4.74
C ILE A 42 -28.08 -21.80 -4.12
N ILE A 43 -27.92 -20.49 -4.23
CA ILE A 43 -26.68 -19.75 -3.87
C ILE A 43 -26.35 -19.91 -2.40
N ILE A 44 -27.33 -19.70 -1.50
CA ILE A 44 -27.12 -19.81 -0.04
C ILE A 44 -26.81 -21.27 0.37
N PRO A 45 -27.60 -22.28 -0.03
CA PRO A 45 -27.26 -23.67 0.26
C PRO A 45 -25.90 -24.12 -0.23
N LEU A 46 -25.49 -23.64 -1.43
CA LEU A 46 -24.17 -23.93 -1.98
C LEU A 46 -23.06 -23.31 -1.13
N PHE A 47 -23.22 -22.05 -0.73
CA PHE A 47 -22.26 -21.36 0.11
C PHE A 47 -22.08 -22.06 1.46
N GLU A 48 -23.17 -22.43 2.13
CA GLU A 48 -23.16 -23.17 3.41
C GLU A 48 -22.50 -24.54 3.27
N SER A 49 -22.81 -25.26 2.19
CA SER A 49 -22.23 -26.57 1.92
C SER A 49 -20.72 -26.49 1.67
N VAL A 50 -20.26 -25.44 0.96
CA VAL A 50 -18.83 -25.21 0.72
C VAL A 50 -18.09 -24.88 2.02
N LEU A 51 -18.68 -24.09 2.90
CA LEU A 51 -18.10 -23.78 4.22
C LEU A 51 -17.93 -25.03 5.10
N GLN A 52 -18.89 -25.94 5.05
CA GLN A 52 -18.89 -27.15 5.88
C GLN A 52 -18.03 -28.28 5.31
N ASN A 53 -17.99 -28.46 3.99
CA ASN A 53 -17.43 -29.64 3.33
C ASN A 53 -16.23 -29.33 2.41
N GLY A 54 -15.87 -28.07 2.32
CA GLY A 54 -14.90 -27.61 1.31
C GLY A 54 -15.52 -27.52 -0.09
N TRP A 55 -14.86 -26.79 -0.98
CA TRP A 55 -15.45 -26.40 -2.26
C TRP A 55 -15.74 -27.59 -3.20
N TYR A 56 -14.87 -28.60 -3.33
CA TYR A 56 -15.10 -29.77 -4.16
C TYR A 56 -16.32 -30.57 -3.73
N GLN A 57 -16.41 -30.90 -2.47
CA GLN A 57 -17.51 -31.68 -1.94
C GLN A 57 -18.80 -30.83 -1.83
N GLY A 58 -18.70 -29.58 -1.44
CA GLY A 58 -19.86 -28.70 -1.36
C GLY A 58 -20.59 -28.54 -2.68
N PHE A 59 -19.88 -28.32 -3.79
CA PHE A 59 -20.48 -28.28 -5.12
C PHE A 59 -21.14 -29.59 -5.48
N LYS A 60 -20.47 -30.75 -5.30
CA LYS A 60 -21.01 -32.04 -5.62
C LYS A 60 -22.28 -32.39 -4.80
N LEU A 61 -22.29 -32.06 -3.52
CA LEU A 61 -23.42 -32.34 -2.65
C LEU A 61 -24.64 -31.47 -2.98
N THR A 62 -24.43 -30.19 -3.28
CA THR A 62 -25.51 -29.22 -3.51
C THR A 62 -26.00 -29.23 -4.95
N LEU A 63 -25.10 -29.24 -5.93
CA LEU A 63 -25.48 -29.17 -7.35
C LEU A 63 -25.62 -30.55 -8.00
N GLY A 64 -25.15 -31.60 -7.35
CA GLY A 64 -25.10 -32.95 -7.92
C GLY A 64 -24.00 -33.12 -9.01
N THR A 65 -23.21 -32.08 -9.27
CA THR A 65 -22.22 -32.06 -10.34
C THR A 65 -20.82 -31.78 -9.76
N PRO A 66 -19.81 -32.58 -10.14
CA PRO A 66 -18.41 -32.27 -9.77
C PRO A 66 -17.96 -30.93 -10.35
N VAL A 67 -17.06 -30.22 -9.61
CA VAL A 67 -16.52 -28.93 -10.02
C VAL A 67 -15.88 -28.96 -11.41
N ASP A 68 -15.16 -30.03 -11.75
CA ASP A 68 -14.48 -30.18 -13.04
C ASP A 68 -15.48 -30.24 -14.20
N SER A 69 -16.57 -30.99 -14.02
CA SER A 69 -17.65 -31.08 -15.01
C SER A 69 -18.38 -29.75 -15.15
N LEU A 70 -18.68 -29.10 -14.02
CA LEU A 70 -19.31 -27.78 -14.02
C LEU A 70 -18.43 -26.73 -14.73
N SER A 71 -17.10 -26.82 -14.56
CA SER A 71 -16.13 -25.94 -15.25
C SER A 71 -16.20 -26.11 -16.76
N ILE A 72 -16.24 -27.33 -17.26
CA ILE A 72 -16.34 -27.64 -18.69
C ILE A 72 -17.68 -27.10 -19.25
N ASP A 73 -18.79 -27.37 -18.55
CA ASP A 73 -20.11 -26.91 -18.97
C ASP A 73 -20.21 -25.39 -19.01
N TRP A 74 -19.61 -24.69 -18.03
CA TRP A 74 -19.56 -23.23 -17.98
C TRP A 74 -18.70 -22.67 -19.11
N GLU A 75 -17.50 -23.19 -19.35
CA GLU A 75 -16.62 -22.78 -20.46
C GLU A 75 -17.32 -22.97 -21.81
N PHE A 76 -17.97 -24.10 -22.01
CA PHE A 76 -18.74 -24.38 -23.21
C PHE A 76 -19.88 -23.39 -23.40
N ALA A 77 -20.69 -23.13 -22.35
CA ALA A 77 -21.82 -22.21 -22.43
C ALA A 77 -21.38 -20.78 -22.76
N VAL A 78 -20.33 -20.27 -22.08
CA VAL A 78 -19.77 -18.95 -22.32
C VAL A 78 -19.22 -18.85 -23.75
N THR A 79 -18.47 -19.86 -24.19
CA THR A 79 -17.90 -19.90 -25.54
C THR A 79 -19.00 -19.92 -26.61
N GLN A 80 -20.01 -20.77 -26.48
CA GLN A 80 -21.11 -20.85 -27.43
C GLN A 80 -21.90 -19.54 -27.52
N HIS A 81 -22.15 -18.90 -26.37
CA HIS A 81 -22.91 -17.65 -26.34
C HIS A 81 -22.18 -16.48 -27.01
N PHE A 82 -20.87 -16.32 -26.74
CA PHE A 82 -20.14 -15.13 -27.20
C PHE A 82 -19.35 -15.34 -28.49
N ARG A 83 -19.05 -16.55 -28.93
CA ARG A 83 -18.19 -16.82 -30.10
C ARG A 83 -18.64 -16.09 -31.34
N ASP A 84 -19.90 -16.27 -31.76
CA ASP A 84 -20.43 -15.65 -32.96
C ASP A 84 -20.52 -14.12 -32.86
N LEU A 85 -20.73 -13.61 -31.64
CA LEU A 85 -20.82 -12.18 -31.36
C LEU A 85 -19.46 -11.50 -31.51
N VAL A 86 -18.38 -12.11 -30.97
CA VAL A 86 -17.03 -11.52 -31.03
C VAL A 86 -16.35 -11.73 -32.40
N GLN A 87 -16.62 -12.85 -33.10
CA GLN A 87 -16.02 -13.13 -34.40
C GLN A 87 -16.49 -12.19 -35.51
N LYS A 88 -17.67 -11.61 -35.39
CA LYS A 88 -18.21 -10.63 -36.36
C LYS A 88 -17.61 -9.23 -36.21
N LYS A 89 -16.87 -8.98 -35.12
CA LYS A 89 -16.32 -7.67 -34.77
C LYS A 89 -14.80 -7.65 -34.92
N LYS A 90 -14.23 -6.46 -35.00
CA LYS A 90 -12.77 -6.25 -35.06
C LYS A 90 -12.09 -6.56 -33.73
N LYS A 91 -10.89 -7.08 -33.77
CA LYS A 91 -10.03 -7.17 -32.60
C LYS A 91 -9.55 -5.76 -32.19
N PRO A 92 -9.24 -5.51 -30.91
CA PRO A 92 -8.72 -4.21 -30.46
C PRO A 92 -7.54 -3.71 -31.30
N ALA A 93 -6.54 -4.56 -31.56
CA ALA A 93 -5.36 -4.21 -32.34
C ALA A 93 -5.63 -3.90 -33.84
N GLU A 94 -6.82 -4.24 -34.38
CA GLU A 94 -7.21 -3.98 -35.75
C GLU A 94 -7.95 -2.63 -35.90
N THR A 95 -8.17 -1.90 -34.80
CA THR A 95 -8.92 -0.64 -34.81
C THR A 95 -8.02 0.52 -34.43
N GLY A 96 -7.62 1.31 -35.43
CA GLY A 96 -6.68 2.41 -35.27
C GLY A 96 -5.25 1.93 -35.02
N ASN A 97 -4.43 2.81 -34.43
CA ASN A 97 -3.05 2.51 -34.07
C ASN A 97 -2.97 2.26 -32.56
N GLN A 98 -2.58 1.05 -32.16
CA GLN A 98 -2.30 0.74 -30.78
C GLN A 98 -0.94 1.34 -30.40
N ILE A 99 -0.95 2.37 -29.56
CA ILE A 99 0.26 3.14 -29.22
C ILE A 99 0.80 2.83 -27.83
N ILE A 100 -0.04 2.36 -26.90
CA ILE A 100 0.35 2.01 -25.53
C ILE A 100 -0.15 0.59 -25.20
N ASP A 101 0.80 -0.35 -24.99
CA ASP A 101 0.51 -1.75 -24.70
C ASP A 101 1.45 -2.39 -23.66
N ASN A 102 2.25 -1.56 -22.96
CA ASN A 102 3.42 -1.97 -22.22
C ASN A 102 3.15 -2.49 -20.80
N THR A 103 1.91 -2.42 -20.31
CA THR A 103 1.52 -2.88 -18.96
C THR A 103 0.07 -3.36 -18.91
N SER A 104 -0.36 -3.88 -17.75
CA SER A 104 -1.74 -4.34 -17.56
C SER A 104 -2.77 -3.20 -17.44
N ILE A 105 -2.36 -2.02 -17.00
CA ILE A 105 -3.24 -0.87 -16.80
C ILE A 105 -2.72 0.33 -17.56
N ASN A 106 -3.48 0.78 -18.58
CA ASN A 106 -3.27 2.04 -19.29
C ASN A 106 -4.66 2.65 -19.53
N LEU A 107 -5.01 3.72 -18.82
CA LEU A 107 -6.38 4.21 -18.67
C LEU A 107 -6.51 5.71 -18.88
N ALA A 108 -7.73 6.15 -19.10
CA ALA A 108 -8.16 7.55 -19.18
C ALA A 108 -7.22 8.39 -20.08
N PRO A 109 -7.09 8.03 -21.36
CA PRO A 109 -6.23 8.77 -22.29
C PRO A 109 -6.79 10.17 -22.53
N VAL A 110 -5.92 11.19 -22.52
CA VAL A 110 -6.29 12.57 -22.82
C VAL A 110 -5.29 13.18 -23.79
N LEU A 111 -5.73 13.49 -24.99
CA LEU A 111 -4.93 14.13 -26.03
C LEU A 111 -4.70 15.62 -25.73
N SER A 112 -3.49 16.10 -26.01
CA SER A 112 -3.28 17.53 -26.09
C SER A 112 -4.13 18.17 -27.19
N PRO A 113 -4.47 19.47 -27.10
CA PRO A 113 -5.32 20.11 -28.09
C PRO A 113 -4.87 19.95 -29.54
N ASP A 114 -3.57 19.87 -29.80
CA ASP A 114 -3.00 19.64 -31.13
C ASP A 114 -2.84 18.17 -31.54
N GLY A 115 -3.24 17.24 -30.65
CA GLY A 115 -3.21 15.79 -30.88
C GLY A 115 -1.80 15.17 -30.94
N LYS A 116 -0.73 15.88 -30.52
CA LYS A 116 0.65 15.39 -30.57
C LYS A 116 1.09 14.65 -29.32
N LEU A 117 0.54 15.02 -28.17
CA LEU A 117 0.84 14.42 -26.89
C LEU A 117 -0.41 13.73 -26.33
N ILE A 118 -0.19 12.71 -25.54
CA ILE A 118 -1.22 12.01 -24.78
C ILE A 118 -0.82 11.87 -23.32
N ALA A 119 -1.69 12.27 -22.41
CA ALA A 119 -1.58 11.97 -21.00
C ALA A 119 -2.44 10.76 -20.65
N TYR A 120 -1.96 9.87 -19.79
CA TYR A 120 -2.69 8.67 -19.40
C TYR A 120 -2.17 8.11 -18.08
N PHE A 121 -3.03 7.41 -17.35
CA PHE A 121 -2.64 6.67 -16.17
C PHE A 121 -2.11 5.30 -16.52
N SER A 122 -1.00 4.90 -15.89
CA SER A 122 -0.38 3.59 -16.16
C SER A 122 0.24 2.97 -14.92
N SER A 123 0.12 1.64 -14.81
CA SER A 123 0.81 0.80 -13.83
C SER A 123 2.22 0.40 -14.28
N LYS A 124 2.86 1.16 -15.16
CA LYS A 124 4.20 0.86 -15.67
C LYS A 124 5.24 0.72 -14.56
N ASP A 125 5.13 1.50 -13.52
CA ASP A 125 5.95 1.38 -12.34
C ASP A 125 5.22 0.46 -11.35
N LEU A 126 5.71 -0.75 -11.17
CA LEU A 126 5.10 -1.94 -10.56
C LEU A 126 4.24 -1.72 -9.29
N PHE A 127 4.45 -0.64 -8.55
CA PHE A 127 3.84 -0.40 -7.24
C PHE A 127 2.88 0.78 -7.20
N SER A 128 2.65 1.45 -8.34
CA SER A 128 1.82 2.65 -8.41
C SER A 128 1.14 2.78 -9.76
N ILE A 129 0.03 3.49 -9.77
CA ILE A 129 -0.57 4.01 -10.99
C ILE A 129 -0.20 5.49 -11.04
N ASP A 130 0.56 5.85 -12.06
CA ASP A 130 1.14 7.17 -12.23
C ASP A 130 0.64 7.84 -13.52
N LEU A 131 0.77 9.17 -13.61
CA LEU A 131 0.41 9.92 -14.80
C LEU A 131 1.62 10.11 -15.71
N PHE A 132 1.52 9.60 -16.93
CA PHE A 132 2.55 9.70 -17.96
C PHE A 132 2.12 10.61 -19.10
N ILE A 133 3.09 11.26 -19.76
CA ILE A 133 2.95 11.91 -21.06
C ILE A 133 3.76 11.12 -22.09
N ALA A 134 3.12 10.81 -23.22
CA ALA A 134 3.75 10.16 -24.35
C ALA A 134 3.47 10.90 -25.66
N ASP A 135 4.20 10.55 -26.70
CA ASP A 135 3.96 10.95 -28.07
C ASP A 135 2.72 10.20 -28.59
N ALA A 136 1.72 10.93 -29.08
CA ALA A 136 0.45 10.36 -29.53
C ALA A 136 0.52 9.64 -30.90
N ALA A 137 1.69 9.66 -31.56
CA ALA A 137 1.88 8.94 -32.82
C ALA A 137 2.50 7.53 -32.59
N ASN A 138 3.33 7.37 -31.57
CA ASN A 138 4.12 6.15 -31.37
C ASN A 138 4.20 5.65 -29.93
N GLY A 139 3.52 6.31 -28.98
CA GLY A 139 3.47 5.92 -27.57
C GLY A 139 4.78 6.11 -26.79
N LYS A 140 5.83 6.72 -27.39
CA LYS A 140 7.08 6.94 -26.71
C LYS A 140 6.88 7.90 -25.53
N ILE A 141 7.13 7.41 -24.32
CA ILE A 141 7.03 8.21 -23.10
C ILE A 141 8.06 9.36 -23.16
N LYS A 142 7.57 10.57 -22.96
CA LYS A 142 8.36 11.80 -22.89
C LYS A 142 8.61 12.23 -21.46
N ASN A 143 7.62 12.05 -20.59
CA ASN A 143 7.73 12.46 -19.21
C ASN A 143 6.79 11.63 -18.29
N LYS A 144 7.19 11.44 -17.05
CA LYS A 144 6.34 11.01 -15.95
C LYS A 144 6.01 12.26 -15.14
N LEU A 145 4.75 12.68 -15.14
CA LEU A 145 4.34 13.91 -14.48
C LEU A 145 4.24 13.76 -12.97
N ILE A 146 3.72 12.64 -12.53
CA ILE A 146 3.42 12.38 -11.12
C ILE A 146 3.98 11.01 -10.79
N ASN A 147 4.75 10.99 -9.72
CA ASN A 147 5.14 9.77 -9.05
C ASN A 147 4.42 9.72 -7.70
N THR A 148 3.32 8.98 -7.62
CA THR A 148 2.53 8.84 -6.39
C THR A 148 3.33 8.29 -5.22
N GLN A 149 4.46 7.63 -5.51
CA GLN A 149 5.35 7.06 -4.49
C GLN A 149 6.21 8.09 -3.78
N THR A 150 6.67 9.10 -4.52
CA THR A 150 7.68 10.05 -4.01
C THR A 150 7.20 11.49 -4.01
N ASP A 151 6.05 11.78 -4.63
CA ASP A 151 5.51 13.12 -4.70
C ASP A 151 4.87 13.50 -3.35
N GLU A 152 5.43 14.51 -2.72
CA GLU A 152 4.95 15.03 -1.44
C GLU A 152 3.64 15.81 -1.55
N HIS A 153 3.18 16.07 -2.78
CA HIS A 153 2.01 16.89 -3.06
C HIS A 153 0.73 16.07 -3.20
N PHE A 154 0.82 14.74 -3.38
CA PHE A 154 -0.36 13.90 -3.64
C PHE A 154 -0.35 12.67 -2.74
N GLU A 155 -1.50 12.40 -2.11
CA GLU A 155 -1.72 11.17 -1.34
C GLU A 155 -2.30 10.07 -2.20
N ALA A 156 -3.12 10.42 -3.21
CA ALA A 156 -3.65 9.51 -4.22
C ALA A 156 -4.04 10.25 -5.51
N LEU A 157 -4.06 9.50 -6.62
CA LEU A 157 -4.66 9.91 -7.90
C LEU A 157 -6.03 9.26 -8.06
N ARG A 158 -6.96 10.01 -8.61
CA ARG A 158 -8.33 9.57 -8.90
C ARG A 158 -8.44 8.97 -10.31
N PHE A 159 -7.75 7.84 -10.56
CA PHE A 159 -7.65 7.24 -11.91
C PHE A 159 -8.85 6.36 -12.30
N THR A 160 -9.71 6.00 -11.36
CA THR A 160 -10.84 5.10 -11.63
C THR A 160 -12.00 5.79 -12.34
N ASN A 161 -12.32 7.02 -11.95
CA ASN A 161 -13.50 7.75 -12.40
C ASN A 161 -13.16 9.10 -13.04
N SER A 162 -11.88 9.49 -13.09
CA SER A 162 -11.48 10.79 -13.62
C SER A 162 -10.37 10.68 -14.67
N SER A 163 -10.30 11.68 -15.51
CA SER A 163 -9.21 11.93 -16.44
C SER A 163 -8.52 13.24 -16.09
N ALA A 164 -7.31 13.43 -16.61
CA ALA A 164 -6.67 14.73 -16.63
C ALA A 164 -7.33 15.65 -17.69
N ALA A 165 -7.07 16.94 -17.63
CA ALA A 165 -7.51 17.90 -18.65
C ALA A 165 -6.37 18.83 -19.05
N TRP A 166 -6.09 18.93 -20.36
CA TRP A 166 -5.12 19.86 -20.91
C TRP A 166 -5.67 21.28 -20.98
N SER A 167 -4.83 22.28 -20.68
CA SER A 167 -5.12 23.66 -21.03
C SER A 167 -5.10 23.86 -22.55
N PRO A 168 -5.83 24.85 -23.11
CA PRO A 168 -5.93 25.08 -24.58
C PRO A 168 -4.60 25.36 -25.26
N ASP A 169 -3.60 25.85 -24.53
CA ASP A 169 -2.23 26.11 -24.99
C ASP A 169 -1.29 24.89 -24.85
N ALA A 170 -1.77 23.78 -24.27
CA ALA A 170 -1.03 22.56 -23.96
C ALA A 170 0.15 22.76 -22.98
N ASP A 171 0.20 23.86 -22.25
CA ASP A 171 1.27 24.15 -21.30
C ASP A 171 0.99 23.56 -19.90
N LYS A 172 -0.29 23.31 -19.60
CA LYS A 172 -0.72 22.82 -18.27
C LYS A 172 -1.65 21.61 -18.38
N ILE A 173 -1.65 20.83 -17.32
CA ILE A 173 -2.61 19.74 -17.08
C ILE A 173 -3.24 19.98 -15.71
N ALA A 174 -4.56 19.97 -15.66
CA ALA A 174 -5.33 19.92 -14.43
C ALA A 174 -5.75 18.47 -14.17
N LEU A 175 -5.73 18.06 -12.89
CA LEU A 175 -6.16 16.72 -12.50
C LEU A 175 -6.73 16.71 -11.09
N PRO A 176 -7.78 15.91 -10.83
CA PRO A 176 -8.29 15.65 -9.50
C PRO A 176 -7.27 14.84 -8.70
N VAL A 177 -7.02 15.26 -7.47
CA VAL A 177 -6.06 14.63 -6.56
C VAL A 177 -6.60 14.58 -5.15
N PHE A 178 -6.10 13.66 -4.35
CA PHE A 178 -6.32 13.65 -2.91
C PHE A 178 -5.09 14.24 -2.23
N LYS A 179 -5.27 15.30 -1.45
CA LYS A 179 -4.18 16.02 -0.79
C LYS A 179 -4.57 16.49 0.60
N THR A 180 -3.76 16.15 1.59
CA THR A 180 -3.97 16.55 3.01
C THR A 180 -5.31 16.13 3.59
N GLY A 181 -5.85 14.99 3.13
CA GLY A 181 -7.14 14.47 3.58
C GLY A 181 -8.35 15.01 2.82
N ASP A 182 -8.16 15.90 1.81
CA ASP A 182 -9.23 16.53 1.05
C ASP A 182 -9.08 16.32 -0.47
N ASN A 183 -10.19 16.39 -1.19
CA ASN A 183 -10.19 16.46 -2.64
C ASN A 183 -9.71 17.85 -3.11
N ALA A 184 -8.90 17.85 -4.15
CA ALA A 184 -8.34 19.08 -4.71
C ALA A 184 -8.08 18.91 -6.22
N ILE A 185 -7.84 20.03 -6.91
CA ILE A 185 -7.37 20.02 -8.28
C ILE A 185 -5.92 20.51 -8.31
N ALA A 186 -5.02 19.67 -8.80
CA ALA A 186 -3.65 20.08 -9.05
C ALA A 186 -3.49 20.58 -10.49
N ILE A 187 -2.86 21.74 -10.65
CA ILE A 187 -2.49 22.31 -11.93
C ILE A 187 -0.98 22.15 -12.11
N TYR A 188 -0.62 21.23 -12.99
CA TYR A 188 0.76 20.89 -13.30
C TYR A 188 1.23 21.61 -14.55
N ASN A 189 2.38 22.29 -14.50
CA ASN A 189 3.01 22.87 -15.66
C ASN A 189 3.92 21.84 -16.33
N VAL A 190 3.60 21.46 -17.54
CA VAL A 190 4.28 20.41 -18.30
C VAL A 190 5.72 20.79 -18.65
N LYS A 191 5.96 22.06 -19.03
CA LYS A 191 7.28 22.55 -19.40
C LYS A 191 8.21 22.70 -18.19
N LYS A 192 7.67 23.17 -17.05
CA LYS A 192 8.44 23.35 -15.81
C LYS A 192 8.61 22.07 -15.00
N GLY A 193 7.82 21.03 -15.32
CA GLY A 193 7.86 19.74 -14.64
C GLY A 193 7.43 19.79 -13.16
N ARG A 194 6.49 20.68 -12.79
CA ARG A 194 6.04 20.84 -11.40
C ARG A 194 4.61 21.34 -11.30
N VAL A 195 3.99 21.08 -10.14
CA VAL A 195 2.71 21.66 -9.76
C VAL A 195 2.88 23.16 -9.53
N GLU A 196 2.10 23.97 -10.24
CA GLU A 196 2.07 25.42 -10.06
C GLU A 196 1.02 25.87 -9.05
N GLN A 197 -0.09 25.20 -8.99
CA GLN A 197 -1.23 25.58 -8.15
C GLN A 197 -1.99 24.34 -7.71
N THR A 198 -2.54 24.37 -6.51
CA THR A 198 -3.55 23.41 -6.01
C THR A 198 -4.80 24.20 -5.61
N LEU A 199 -5.95 23.81 -6.15
CA LEU A 199 -7.25 24.41 -5.82
C LEU A 199 -7.95 23.49 -4.83
N HIS A 200 -8.38 24.03 -3.70
CA HIS A 200 -9.16 23.35 -2.66
C HIS A 200 -10.56 23.95 -2.60
N PHE A 201 -11.56 23.10 -2.54
CA PHE A 201 -12.96 23.46 -2.41
C PHE A 201 -13.53 22.77 -1.18
N LYS A 202 -13.82 23.52 -0.13
CA LYS A 202 -14.30 22.95 1.14
C LYS A 202 -15.73 22.43 1.05
N GLU A 203 -16.50 23.03 0.15
CA GLU A 203 -17.89 22.70 -0.12
C GLU A 203 -18.07 21.46 -0.98
N LEU A 204 -17.03 21.05 -1.72
CA LEU A 204 -17.09 19.89 -2.61
C LEU A 204 -16.55 18.64 -1.95
N GLY A 205 -17.29 17.55 -2.02
CA GLY A 205 -16.88 16.22 -1.64
C GLY A 205 -15.92 15.60 -2.68
N ASP A 206 -16.43 14.83 -3.63
CA ASP A 206 -15.64 14.26 -4.71
C ASP A 206 -15.59 15.17 -5.93
N ILE A 207 -14.45 15.20 -6.65
CA ILE A 207 -14.30 15.84 -7.95
C ILE A 207 -14.02 14.73 -8.97
N SER A 208 -15.04 14.35 -9.72
CA SER A 208 -14.99 13.20 -10.62
C SER A 208 -14.41 13.54 -11.99
N SER A 209 -14.72 14.70 -12.57
CA SER A 209 -14.26 15.08 -13.90
C SER A 209 -13.99 16.58 -14.00
N ILE A 210 -13.08 16.95 -14.89
CA ILE A 210 -12.69 18.35 -15.13
C ILE A 210 -12.50 18.62 -16.63
N ALA A 211 -12.81 19.83 -17.07
CA ALA A 211 -12.54 20.30 -18.42
C ALA A 211 -12.14 21.78 -18.44
N TRP A 212 -11.10 22.15 -19.21
CA TRP A 212 -10.72 23.54 -19.41
C TRP A 212 -11.64 24.21 -20.44
N SER A 213 -12.06 25.46 -20.17
CA SER A 213 -12.72 26.28 -21.18
C SER A 213 -11.79 26.57 -22.36
N PRO A 214 -12.32 26.75 -23.60
CA PRO A 214 -11.53 27.04 -24.79
C PRO A 214 -10.65 28.30 -24.66
N ASP A 215 -11.07 29.28 -23.86
CA ASP A 215 -10.30 30.51 -23.57
C ASP A 215 -9.30 30.36 -22.45
N GLY A 216 -9.26 29.21 -21.76
CA GLY A 216 -8.34 28.90 -20.68
C GLY A 216 -8.62 29.62 -19.35
N LYS A 217 -9.72 30.35 -19.22
CA LYS A 217 -10.03 31.17 -18.02
C LYS A 217 -10.89 30.49 -16.99
N LYS A 218 -11.48 29.33 -17.34
CA LYS A 218 -12.41 28.60 -16.47
C LYS A 218 -12.07 27.12 -16.42
N LEU A 219 -12.41 26.47 -15.30
CA LEU A 219 -12.48 25.00 -15.19
C LEU A 219 -13.94 24.61 -14.96
N LEU A 220 -14.42 23.69 -15.75
CA LEU A 220 -15.70 23.03 -15.58
C LEU A 220 -15.45 21.76 -14.77
N LEU A 221 -16.25 21.51 -13.75
CA LEU A 221 -16.13 20.42 -12.82
C LEU A 221 -17.43 19.64 -12.77
N SER A 222 -17.32 18.32 -12.68
CA SER A 222 -18.36 17.46 -12.16
C SER A 222 -17.92 17.04 -10.75
N ALA A 223 -18.68 17.42 -9.74
CA ALA A 223 -18.29 17.23 -8.34
C ALA A 223 -19.50 17.00 -7.45
N THR A 224 -19.29 16.31 -6.33
CA THR A 224 -20.35 16.05 -5.35
C THR A 224 -20.46 17.17 -4.31
N GLU A 225 -21.67 17.63 -4.10
CA GLU A 225 -22.08 18.45 -2.98
C GLU A 225 -23.27 17.73 -2.31
N ASP A 226 -23.23 17.51 -0.99
CA ASP A 226 -24.27 16.79 -0.25
C ASP A 226 -24.68 15.42 -0.85
N ALA A 227 -23.68 14.68 -1.38
CA ALA A 227 -23.78 13.37 -2.03
C ALA A 227 -24.43 13.38 -3.44
N ILE A 228 -24.79 14.51 -4.00
CA ILE A 228 -25.28 14.67 -5.37
C ILE A 228 -24.16 15.19 -6.27
N CYS A 229 -24.06 14.69 -7.48
CA CYS A 229 -23.00 15.04 -8.42
C CYS A 229 -23.51 16.08 -9.41
N ASP A 230 -23.11 17.33 -9.22
CA ASP A 230 -23.52 18.49 -10.00
C ASP A 230 -22.38 19.07 -10.85
N LEU A 231 -22.72 19.97 -11.78
CA LEU A 231 -21.78 20.75 -12.57
C LEU A 231 -21.44 22.08 -11.90
N PHE A 232 -20.15 22.40 -11.90
CA PHE A 232 -19.62 23.66 -11.36
C PHE A 232 -18.65 24.30 -12.34
N ILE A 233 -18.58 25.64 -12.34
CA ILE A 233 -17.54 26.39 -13.05
C ILE A 233 -16.67 27.15 -12.04
N TYR A 234 -15.36 26.88 -12.06
CA TYR A 234 -14.38 27.70 -11.36
C TYR A 234 -13.81 28.77 -12.28
N HIS A 235 -13.85 30.03 -11.87
CA HIS A 235 -13.30 31.17 -12.57
C HIS A 235 -11.93 31.54 -12.02
N PHE A 236 -10.86 31.43 -12.83
CA PHE A 236 -9.50 31.74 -12.39
C PHE A 236 -9.30 33.21 -12.02
N THR A 237 -9.96 34.15 -12.71
CA THR A 237 -9.79 35.58 -12.46
C THR A 237 -10.43 36.02 -11.15
N SER A 238 -11.69 35.68 -10.92
CA SER A 238 -12.43 36.03 -9.69
C SER A 238 -12.13 35.06 -8.53
N LYS A 239 -11.62 33.88 -8.81
CA LYS A 239 -11.42 32.77 -7.86
C LYS A 239 -12.74 32.32 -7.21
N THR A 240 -13.83 32.38 -7.95
CA THR A 240 -15.15 31.97 -7.51
C THR A 240 -15.56 30.65 -8.14
N LEU A 241 -16.31 29.84 -7.38
CA LEU A 241 -16.97 28.63 -7.82
C LEU A 241 -18.45 28.96 -8.04
N GLN A 242 -19.00 28.59 -9.21
CA GLN A 242 -20.39 28.78 -9.57
C GLN A 242 -21.03 27.40 -9.82
N LYS A 243 -22.10 27.08 -9.11
CA LYS A 243 -22.94 25.92 -9.37
C LYS A 243 -23.80 26.15 -10.59
N LEU A 244 -23.90 25.16 -11.49
CA LEU A 244 -24.70 25.24 -12.72
C LEU A 244 -25.97 24.42 -12.66
N THR A 245 -25.91 23.22 -12.08
CA THR A 245 -27.03 22.28 -11.91
C THR A 245 -27.27 22.07 -10.42
N ASP A 246 -28.52 21.75 -10.05
CA ASP A 246 -28.92 21.55 -8.64
C ASP A 246 -30.21 20.70 -8.64
N ASP A 247 -30.07 19.43 -9.03
CA ASP A 247 -31.17 18.47 -9.00
C ASP A 247 -30.70 17.14 -8.36
N VAL A 248 -31.52 16.10 -8.40
CA VAL A 248 -31.25 14.81 -7.74
C VAL A 248 -30.55 13.80 -8.64
N TYR A 249 -30.18 14.20 -9.85
CA TYR A 249 -29.52 13.36 -10.84
C TYR A 249 -28.04 13.63 -10.87
N ALA A 250 -27.28 12.66 -11.42
CA ALA A 250 -25.85 12.82 -11.56
C ALA A 250 -25.50 13.45 -12.91
N GLU A 251 -24.63 14.47 -12.89
CA GLU A 251 -24.03 15.07 -14.08
C GLU A 251 -22.55 14.71 -14.14
N LEU A 252 -22.18 13.94 -15.16
CA LEU A 252 -20.87 13.32 -15.28
C LEU A 252 -20.16 13.75 -16.57
N GLN A 253 -18.82 13.70 -16.55
CA GLN A 253 -17.95 13.80 -17.71
C GLN A 253 -18.24 15.02 -18.62
N PRO A 254 -18.25 16.24 -18.06
CA PRO A 254 -18.55 17.42 -18.82
C PRO A 254 -17.46 17.81 -19.81
N SER A 255 -17.87 18.34 -20.97
CA SER A 255 -16.98 18.91 -21.99
C SER A 255 -17.50 20.21 -22.55
N TRP A 256 -16.61 21.12 -22.94
CA TRP A 256 -16.93 22.41 -23.52
C TRP A 256 -17.21 22.31 -25.03
N ALA A 257 -18.19 23.04 -25.51
CA ALA A 257 -18.27 23.34 -26.92
C ALA A 257 -17.09 24.23 -27.36
N PRO A 258 -16.63 24.11 -28.64
CA PRO A 258 -15.49 24.90 -29.13
C PRO A 258 -15.67 26.42 -29.01
N ASP A 259 -16.92 26.91 -29.06
CA ASP A 259 -17.28 28.32 -28.93
C ASP A 259 -17.33 28.80 -27.47
N GLY A 260 -17.32 27.88 -26.52
CA GLY A 260 -17.36 28.17 -25.07
C GLY A 260 -18.73 28.57 -24.52
N ASN A 261 -19.82 28.44 -25.35
CA ASN A 261 -21.17 28.86 -24.99
C ASN A 261 -22.06 27.70 -24.51
N SER A 262 -21.61 26.46 -24.73
CA SER A 262 -22.39 25.28 -24.35
C SER A 262 -21.51 24.22 -23.73
N ILE A 263 -22.12 23.34 -22.93
CA ILE A 263 -21.47 22.24 -22.19
C ILE A 263 -22.24 20.97 -22.53
N LEU A 264 -21.51 19.91 -22.90
CA LEU A 264 -22.04 18.55 -22.95
C LEU A 264 -21.73 17.83 -21.65
N PHE A 265 -22.61 16.94 -21.21
CA PHE A 265 -22.42 16.06 -20.08
C PHE A 265 -23.25 14.79 -20.20
N ALA A 266 -22.94 13.76 -19.43
CA ALA A 266 -23.77 12.58 -19.27
C ALA A 266 -24.62 12.72 -18.00
N THR A 267 -25.90 12.30 -18.04
CA THR A 267 -26.78 12.32 -16.86
C THR A 267 -27.64 11.07 -16.81
N ASP A 268 -27.94 10.57 -15.59
CA ASP A 268 -28.83 9.42 -15.35
C ASP A 268 -30.34 9.81 -15.30
N LYS A 269 -30.67 11.04 -15.64
CA LYS A 269 -32.04 11.54 -15.70
C LYS A 269 -32.82 10.86 -16.83
N ALA A 270 -33.73 9.95 -16.47
CA ALA A 270 -34.57 9.21 -17.40
C ALA A 270 -35.65 10.09 -18.07
N ASP A 271 -36.34 9.57 -19.08
CA ASP A 271 -37.49 10.27 -19.71
C ASP A 271 -38.66 10.47 -18.74
N HIS A 272 -38.87 9.49 -17.85
CA HIS A 272 -39.87 9.51 -16.78
C HIS A 272 -39.17 9.18 -15.43
N PRO A 273 -38.43 10.14 -14.86
CA PRO A 273 -37.70 9.90 -13.67
C PRO A 273 -38.63 9.81 -12.46
N SER A 274 -38.32 8.87 -11.56
CA SER A 274 -39.01 8.74 -10.28
C SER A 274 -37.98 8.52 -9.16
N PRO A 275 -37.35 9.60 -8.66
CA PRO A 275 -36.34 9.51 -7.61
C PRO A 275 -36.86 8.85 -6.34
N ASP A 276 -38.14 9.10 -5.98
CA ASP A 276 -38.77 8.49 -4.80
C ASP A 276 -38.87 6.96 -4.90
N SER A 277 -38.88 6.42 -6.12
CA SER A 277 -38.86 4.99 -6.40
C SER A 277 -37.46 4.49 -6.77
N LEU A 278 -36.40 5.30 -6.61
CA LEU A 278 -35.03 5.03 -7.03
C LEU A 278 -34.92 4.64 -8.52
N SER A 279 -35.80 5.20 -9.35
CA SER A 279 -35.81 4.93 -10.79
C SER A 279 -34.98 5.97 -11.54
N TYR A 280 -33.76 5.57 -11.90
CA TYR A 280 -32.81 6.30 -12.71
C TYR A 280 -32.69 5.64 -14.09
N GLY A 281 -32.32 6.42 -15.12
CA GLY A 281 -32.09 5.87 -16.47
C GLY A 281 -30.65 5.44 -16.71
N PRO A 282 -30.40 4.73 -17.82
CA PRO A 282 -29.06 4.67 -18.36
C PRO A 282 -28.53 6.08 -18.62
N PRO A 283 -27.21 6.33 -18.42
CA PRO A 283 -26.66 7.66 -18.72
C PRO A 283 -26.94 8.09 -20.15
N ARG A 284 -27.42 9.32 -20.31
CA ARG A 284 -27.72 9.96 -21.62
C ARG A 284 -26.99 11.28 -21.75
N ILE A 285 -26.81 11.76 -22.98
CA ILE A 285 -26.11 13.02 -23.22
C ILE A 285 -27.09 14.18 -23.14
N ALA A 286 -26.68 15.21 -22.41
CA ALA A 286 -27.37 16.49 -22.34
C ALA A 286 -26.43 17.63 -22.78
N LEU A 287 -27.04 18.68 -23.35
CA LEU A 287 -26.41 19.92 -23.77
C LEU A 287 -26.95 21.07 -22.94
N PHE A 288 -26.09 21.68 -22.12
CA PHE A 288 -26.38 22.87 -21.32
C PHE A 288 -25.98 24.13 -22.08
N ASN A 289 -26.89 25.05 -22.31
CA ASN A 289 -26.61 26.35 -22.90
C ASN A 289 -26.36 27.40 -21.80
N LEU A 290 -25.16 27.97 -21.79
CA LEU A 290 -24.76 28.95 -20.77
C LEU A 290 -25.42 30.32 -20.90
N THR A 291 -26.05 30.60 -22.08
CA THR A 291 -26.67 31.92 -22.33
C THR A 291 -28.04 32.03 -21.65
N ASP A 292 -28.82 30.96 -21.73
CA ASP A 292 -30.20 30.92 -21.24
C ASP A 292 -30.46 29.88 -20.15
N SER A 293 -29.42 29.13 -19.80
CA SER A 293 -29.45 28.04 -18.81
C SER A 293 -30.42 26.90 -19.15
N THR A 294 -30.66 26.66 -20.42
CA THR A 294 -31.50 25.55 -20.88
C THR A 294 -30.69 24.26 -21.02
N ILE A 295 -31.37 23.12 -20.80
CA ILE A 295 -30.79 21.79 -20.96
C ILE A 295 -31.59 21.03 -22.03
N ASP A 296 -30.92 20.65 -23.11
CA ASP A 296 -31.47 19.80 -24.18
C ASP A 296 -30.91 18.39 -24.08
N TYR A 297 -31.79 17.38 -24.10
CA TYR A 297 -31.38 15.96 -24.02
C TYR A 297 -31.37 15.34 -25.43
N LEU A 298 -30.27 14.64 -25.77
CA LEU A 298 -30.16 13.95 -27.03
C LEU A 298 -31.03 12.68 -27.03
N SER A 299 -31.95 12.58 -27.99
CA SER A 299 -32.80 11.40 -28.15
C SER A 299 -32.09 10.33 -28.98
N ILE A 300 -31.30 9.48 -28.33
CA ILE A 300 -30.60 8.35 -28.93
C ILE A 300 -30.97 7.13 -28.07
N ALA A 301 -31.18 5.96 -28.63
CA ALA A 301 -31.33 4.65 -27.97
C ALA A 301 -31.44 4.70 -26.42
N ASN A 302 -32.59 5.07 -25.90
CA ASN A 302 -32.83 5.34 -24.48
C ASN A 302 -32.69 4.09 -23.56
N TRP A 303 -32.39 2.93 -24.12
CA TRP A 303 -32.07 1.70 -23.39
C TRP A 303 -30.58 1.46 -23.21
N ALA A 304 -29.75 2.25 -23.90
CA ALA A 304 -28.30 2.14 -23.86
C ALA A 304 -27.66 3.26 -23.08
N LYS A 305 -26.47 3.03 -22.55
CA LYS A 305 -25.67 4.10 -21.93
C LYS A 305 -25.02 4.98 -23.01
N HIS A 306 -24.93 6.27 -22.74
CA HIS A 306 -24.18 7.25 -23.50
C HIS A 306 -23.34 8.08 -22.57
N ILE A 307 -22.00 7.92 -22.64
CA ILE A 307 -21.05 8.51 -21.71
C ILE A 307 -19.85 9.15 -22.43
N ASP A 308 -19.09 9.96 -21.73
CA ASP A 308 -17.85 10.60 -22.18
C ASP A 308 -18.02 11.43 -23.46
N PRO A 309 -19.02 12.35 -23.51
CA PRO A 309 -19.34 13.13 -24.70
C PRO A 309 -18.32 14.23 -24.96
N GLN A 310 -17.87 14.37 -26.23
CA GLN A 310 -16.90 15.39 -26.60
C GLN A 310 -17.24 15.94 -28.00
N PHE A 311 -17.08 17.26 -28.20
CA PHE A 311 -17.28 17.89 -29.49
C PHE A 311 -16.14 17.60 -30.48
N SER A 312 -16.51 17.57 -31.78
CA SER A 312 -15.54 17.74 -32.86
C SER A 312 -14.98 19.18 -32.85
N PRO A 313 -13.79 19.43 -33.44
CA PRO A 313 -13.19 20.79 -33.49
C PRO A 313 -14.05 21.85 -34.12
N ASP A 314 -14.89 21.48 -35.11
CA ASP A 314 -15.81 22.36 -35.80
C ASP A 314 -17.17 22.52 -35.09
N GLY A 315 -17.37 21.78 -33.97
CA GLY A 315 -18.64 21.82 -33.24
C GLY A 315 -19.83 21.16 -33.94
N GLN A 316 -19.64 20.48 -35.09
CA GLN A 316 -20.75 19.89 -35.86
C GLN A 316 -21.12 18.49 -35.37
N TYR A 317 -20.21 17.81 -34.71
CA TYR A 317 -20.37 16.43 -34.26
C TYR A 317 -20.10 16.30 -32.76
N ILE A 318 -20.78 15.33 -32.14
CA ILE A 318 -20.54 14.88 -30.79
C ILE A 318 -20.05 13.43 -30.87
N TYR A 319 -18.83 13.17 -30.39
CA TYR A 319 -18.29 11.82 -30.16
C TYR A 319 -18.58 11.38 -28.76
N PHE A 320 -18.94 10.12 -28.56
CA PHE A 320 -19.23 9.57 -27.23
C PHE A 320 -19.14 8.04 -27.27
N ILE A 321 -19.07 7.44 -26.08
CA ILE A 321 -19.12 5.99 -25.91
C ILE A 321 -20.56 5.58 -25.69
N SER A 322 -21.02 4.55 -26.44
CA SER A 322 -22.37 4.00 -26.31
C SER A 322 -22.38 2.49 -26.61
N ASP A 323 -23.40 1.79 -26.10
CA ASP A 323 -23.54 0.35 -26.24
C ASP A 323 -24.93 -0.14 -26.74
N PRO A 324 -25.55 0.50 -27.71
CA PRO A 324 -26.93 0.18 -28.13
C PRO A 324 -27.12 -1.23 -28.73
N ASP A 325 -26.01 -1.90 -29.08
CA ASP A 325 -25.93 -3.32 -29.48
C ASP A 325 -25.35 -4.23 -28.39
N GLY A 326 -25.20 -3.73 -27.16
CA GLY A 326 -24.58 -4.42 -26.04
C GLY A 326 -23.06 -4.42 -26.07
N PHE A 327 -22.40 -3.71 -26.99
CA PHE A 327 -20.95 -3.52 -27.04
C PHE A 327 -20.61 -2.03 -26.97
N SER A 328 -19.89 -1.63 -25.91
CA SER A 328 -19.44 -0.25 -25.76
C SER A 328 -18.48 0.11 -26.91
N ASN A 329 -18.86 1.05 -27.75
CA ASN A 329 -18.03 1.51 -28.85
C ASN A 329 -18.12 3.03 -29.00
N ILE A 330 -17.26 3.64 -29.81
CA ILE A 330 -17.33 5.06 -30.12
C ILE A 330 -18.39 5.29 -31.19
N TYR A 331 -19.27 6.20 -30.89
CA TYR A 331 -20.31 6.69 -31.79
C TYR A 331 -20.15 8.18 -32.01
N CYS A 332 -20.81 8.67 -33.08
CA CYS A 332 -20.80 10.06 -33.45
C CYS A 332 -22.25 10.49 -33.74
N TYR A 333 -22.64 11.64 -33.21
CA TYR A 333 -23.94 12.28 -33.48
C TYR A 333 -23.74 13.58 -34.23
N SER A 334 -24.43 13.76 -35.34
CA SER A 334 -24.42 15.00 -36.14
C SER A 334 -25.48 15.97 -35.63
N LEU A 335 -25.06 17.14 -35.19
CA LEU A 335 -25.98 18.20 -34.74
C LEU A 335 -26.77 18.82 -35.88
N GLN A 336 -26.29 18.71 -37.13
CA GLN A 336 -26.95 19.26 -38.31
C GLN A 336 -28.01 18.30 -38.88
N SER A 337 -27.65 17.00 -39.01
CA SER A 337 -28.55 16.01 -39.63
C SER A 337 -29.33 15.20 -38.58
N PHE A 338 -29.03 15.32 -37.32
CA PHE A 338 -29.61 14.53 -36.20
C PHE A 338 -29.43 13.02 -36.39
N LYS A 339 -28.36 12.62 -37.09
CA LYS A 339 -28.04 11.22 -37.39
C LYS A 339 -26.96 10.72 -36.45
N PHE A 340 -27.04 9.42 -36.18
CA PHE A 340 -26.18 8.68 -35.29
C PHE A 340 -25.35 7.64 -36.06
N PHE A 341 -24.05 7.62 -35.90
CA PHE A 341 -23.12 6.79 -36.67
C PHE A 341 -22.20 6.01 -35.72
N LYS A 342 -21.87 4.78 -36.09
CA LYS A 342 -20.88 3.96 -35.36
C LYS A 342 -19.47 4.22 -35.94
N ILE A 343 -18.51 4.57 -35.10
CA ILE A 343 -17.11 4.86 -35.49
C ILE A 343 -16.22 3.65 -35.30
N THR A 344 -16.42 2.89 -34.19
CA THR A 344 -15.67 1.67 -33.93
C THR A 344 -16.60 0.47 -33.76
N ASP A 345 -16.12 -0.73 -34.07
CA ASP A 345 -16.85 -1.98 -33.86
C ASP A 345 -15.91 -3.04 -33.27
N ILE A 346 -15.51 -2.84 -32.04
CA ILE A 346 -14.51 -3.63 -31.33
C ILE A 346 -15.17 -4.73 -30.50
N ALA A 347 -14.65 -5.95 -30.59
CA ALA A 347 -15.20 -7.13 -29.94
C ALA A 347 -15.22 -7.07 -28.42
N THR A 348 -14.21 -6.42 -27.82
CA THR A 348 -14.15 -6.18 -26.35
C THR A 348 -14.73 -4.83 -25.96
N GLY A 349 -14.94 -3.95 -26.94
CA GLY A 349 -15.44 -2.60 -26.74
C GLY A 349 -14.39 -1.58 -26.31
N VAL A 350 -14.83 -0.32 -26.22
CA VAL A 350 -14.09 0.82 -25.66
C VAL A 350 -14.53 0.98 -24.20
N SER A 351 -13.60 0.91 -23.26
CA SER A 351 -13.94 0.98 -21.85
C SER A 351 -12.76 1.43 -20.98
N GLY A 352 -13.06 2.04 -19.84
CA GLY A 352 -12.13 2.20 -18.76
C GLY A 352 -12.27 1.09 -17.72
N LEU A 353 -11.78 1.34 -16.49
CA LEU A 353 -11.75 0.36 -15.41
C LEU A 353 -13.15 0.02 -14.88
N THR A 354 -14.02 1.01 -14.81
CA THR A 354 -15.43 0.88 -14.43
C THR A 354 -16.34 1.20 -15.63
N GLU A 355 -17.63 0.91 -15.49
CA GLU A 355 -18.61 1.15 -16.55
C GLU A 355 -18.70 2.61 -16.96
N LEU A 356 -18.55 3.54 -16.01
CA LEU A 356 -18.63 4.99 -16.23
C LEU A 356 -17.25 5.65 -16.27
N ALA A 357 -16.14 4.89 -16.28
CA ALA A 357 -14.81 5.49 -16.34
C ALA A 357 -14.56 6.15 -17.70
N PRO A 358 -13.92 7.34 -17.75
CA PRO A 358 -13.58 8.00 -19.00
C PRO A 358 -12.61 7.14 -19.84
N ALA A 359 -12.93 6.97 -21.11
CA ALA A 359 -12.16 6.09 -21.99
C ALA A 359 -11.97 6.65 -23.40
N LEU A 360 -12.46 7.86 -23.66
CA LEU A 360 -12.37 8.56 -24.95
C LEU A 360 -11.76 9.94 -24.78
N SER A 361 -10.95 10.37 -25.73
CA SER A 361 -10.46 11.74 -25.86
C SER A 361 -10.48 12.19 -27.30
N VAL A 362 -10.97 13.40 -27.55
CA VAL A 362 -10.95 14.08 -28.85
C VAL A 362 -10.03 15.29 -28.76
N ALA A 363 -9.01 15.34 -29.62
CA ALA A 363 -8.13 16.52 -29.70
C ALA A 363 -8.88 17.72 -30.29
N SER A 364 -8.98 18.80 -29.50
CA SER A 364 -9.87 19.95 -29.80
C SER A 364 -9.48 20.75 -31.06
N LYS A 365 -8.25 20.61 -31.60
CA LYS A 365 -7.80 21.34 -32.78
C LYS A 365 -7.80 20.52 -34.05
N ASN A 366 -7.60 19.20 -33.99
CA ASN A 366 -7.47 18.36 -35.19
C ASN A 366 -8.42 17.18 -35.22
N GLY A 367 -9.21 16.92 -34.15
CA GLY A 367 -10.19 15.87 -34.07
C GLY A 367 -9.66 14.44 -33.95
N LYS A 368 -8.36 14.26 -33.73
CA LYS A 368 -7.77 12.94 -33.46
C LYS A 368 -8.42 12.32 -32.22
N LEU A 369 -8.74 11.04 -32.33
CA LEU A 369 -9.32 10.26 -31.21
C LEU A 369 -8.25 9.44 -30.52
N ALA A 370 -8.34 9.34 -29.20
CA ALA A 370 -7.62 8.36 -28.41
C ALA A 370 -8.62 7.65 -27.49
N PHE A 371 -8.46 6.36 -27.31
CA PHE A 371 -9.39 5.57 -26.51
C PHE A 371 -8.72 4.34 -25.90
N SER A 372 -9.24 3.91 -24.75
CA SER A 372 -8.78 2.69 -24.10
C SER A 372 -9.64 1.49 -24.46
N VAL A 373 -8.98 0.33 -24.60
CA VAL A 373 -9.60 -0.96 -24.93
C VAL A 373 -9.05 -2.04 -24.01
N PHE A 374 -9.89 -3.03 -23.67
CA PHE A 374 -9.44 -4.18 -22.91
C PHE A 374 -9.01 -5.31 -23.86
N GLU A 375 -7.78 -5.80 -23.69
CA GLU A 375 -7.21 -6.88 -24.52
C GLU A 375 -6.24 -7.73 -23.71
N LYS A 376 -6.40 -9.07 -23.74
CA LYS A 376 -5.52 -10.05 -23.06
C LYS A 376 -5.24 -9.67 -21.61
N SER A 377 -6.31 -9.53 -20.83
CA SER A 377 -6.29 -9.22 -19.41
C SER A 377 -5.64 -7.88 -19.04
N GLY A 378 -5.55 -6.93 -19.98
CA GLY A 378 -5.01 -5.59 -19.75
C GLY A 378 -5.68 -4.51 -20.60
N TYR A 379 -5.47 -3.26 -20.18
CA TYR A 379 -5.94 -2.10 -20.93
C TYR A 379 -4.85 -1.58 -21.85
N ARG A 380 -5.23 -1.23 -23.08
CA ARG A 380 -4.38 -0.68 -24.14
C ARG A 380 -4.94 0.67 -24.58
N ILE A 381 -4.10 1.52 -25.15
CA ILE A 381 -4.56 2.79 -25.71
C ILE A 381 -4.30 2.79 -27.22
N ASN A 382 -5.38 3.04 -27.95
CA ASN A 382 -5.40 3.16 -29.39
C ASN A 382 -5.67 4.62 -29.79
N THR A 383 -5.17 5.02 -30.95
CA THR A 383 -5.50 6.30 -31.59
C THR A 383 -6.12 6.08 -32.95
N LEU A 384 -7.02 6.96 -33.32
CA LEU A 384 -7.69 6.96 -34.64
C LEU A 384 -7.67 8.37 -35.22
N GLU A 385 -7.27 8.50 -36.48
CA GLU A 385 -7.36 9.77 -37.19
C GLU A 385 -8.83 10.11 -37.45
N PRO A 386 -9.22 11.40 -37.44
CA PRO A 386 -10.58 11.80 -37.69
C PRO A 386 -10.95 11.46 -39.11
N HIS A 387 -12.02 10.70 -39.27
CA HIS A 387 -12.66 10.45 -40.58
C HIS A 387 -14.10 10.93 -40.52
N PRO A 388 -14.61 11.55 -41.60
CA PRO A 388 -16.03 11.83 -41.67
C PRO A 388 -16.80 10.51 -41.49
N PRO A 389 -17.87 10.49 -40.70
CA PRO A 389 -18.65 9.27 -40.48
C PRO A 389 -19.10 8.71 -41.83
N LYS A 390 -18.90 7.42 -42.09
CA LYS A 390 -19.51 6.75 -43.23
C LYS A 390 -21.01 6.74 -42.99
N GLU A 391 -21.78 7.16 -44.00
CA GLU A 391 -23.25 7.20 -43.95
C GLU A 391 -23.87 5.79 -44.01
N GLU A 392 -23.44 4.87 -43.18
CA GLU A 392 -24.12 3.59 -42.97
C GLU A 392 -25.21 3.79 -41.92
N TYR A 393 -26.46 3.58 -42.29
CA TYR A 393 -27.59 3.62 -41.39
C TYR A 393 -27.51 2.42 -40.43
N ILE A 394 -27.42 2.69 -39.13
CA ILE A 394 -27.42 1.66 -38.11
C ILE A 394 -28.86 1.38 -37.70
N VAL A 395 -29.31 0.15 -37.91
CA VAL A 395 -30.57 -0.33 -37.33
C VAL A 395 -30.26 -0.75 -35.88
N LEU A 396 -30.77 0.01 -34.93
CA LEU A 396 -30.65 -0.30 -33.50
C LEU A 396 -31.80 -1.23 -33.08
N SER A 397 -31.48 -2.32 -32.39
CA SER A 397 -32.44 -3.28 -31.86
C SER A 397 -32.30 -3.38 -30.36
N LYS A 398 -33.36 -3.03 -29.63
CA LYS A 398 -33.42 -3.18 -28.17
C LYS A 398 -33.32 -4.65 -27.77
N ASP A 399 -33.92 -5.56 -28.56
CA ASP A 399 -33.86 -7.00 -28.28
C ASP A 399 -32.44 -7.56 -28.43
N ASP A 400 -31.67 -7.07 -29.46
CA ASP A 400 -30.27 -7.45 -29.60
C ASP A 400 -29.42 -6.95 -28.43
N TYR A 401 -29.66 -5.74 -27.93
CA TYR A 401 -29.02 -5.22 -26.76
C TYR A 401 -29.20 -6.16 -25.56
N PHE A 402 -30.45 -6.44 -25.19
CA PHE A 402 -30.74 -7.29 -24.02
C PHE A 402 -30.23 -8.71 -24.18
N ARG A 403 -30.26 -9.27 -25.38
CA ARG A 403 -29.68 -10.60 -25.64
C ARG A 403 -28.15 -10.59 -25.48
N ASN A 404 -27.48 -9.58 -25.97
CA ASN A 404 -26.00 -9.51 -26.02
C ASN A 404 -25.34 -9.14 -24.69
N ILE A 405 -26.06 -8.47 -23.77
CA ILE A 405 -25.54 -8.14 -22.42
C ILE A 405 -25.72 -9.29 -21.43
N LYS A 406 -26.68 -10.18 -21.63
CA LYS A 406 -26.95 -11.28 -20.70
C LYS A 406 -25.84 -12.31 -20.73
N LEU A 407 -25.51 -12.82 -19.53
CA LEU A 407 -24.61 -13.96 -19.37
C LEU A 407 -25.39 -15.29 -19.55
N PRO A 408 -24.76 -16.36 -20.06
CA PRO A 408 -25.42 -17.64 -20.21
C PRO A 408 -25.62 -18.34 -18.84
N PRO A 409 -26.75 -19.08 -18.69
CA PRO A 409 -27.83 -19.26 -19.64
C PRO A 409 -28.73 -18.01 -19.72
N VAL A 410 -29.26 -17.71 -20.88
CA VAL A 410 -30.11 -16.50 -21.09
C VAL A 410 -31.45 -16.59 -20.36
N SER A 411 -31.98 -17.78 -20.21
CA SER A 411 -33.20 -18.04 -19.42
C SER A 411 -32.82 -18.65 -18.07
N HIS A 412 -33.24 -18.02 -16.99
CA HIS A 412 -32.92 -18.44 -15.64
C HIS A 412 -34.07 -19.26 -15.03
N LYS A 413 -33.73 -20.27 -14.25
CA LYS A 413 -34.65 -20.90 -13.32
C LYS A 413 -34.81 -19.97 -12.12
N THR A 414 -36.01 -19.80 -11.61
CA THR A 414 -36.29 -19.02 -10.39
C THR A 414 -35.53 -17.69 -10.33
N PRO A 415 -35.81 -16.71 -11.23
CA PRO A 415 -35.03 -15.47 -11.34
C PRO A 415 -35.43 -14.48 -10.22
N ILE A 416 -35.02 -14.72 -8.98
CA ILE A 416 -35.31 -13.89 -7.80
C ILE A 416 -34.58 -12.56 -7.89
N VAL A 417 -33.31 -12.59 -8.32
CA VAL A 417 -32.49 -11.39 -8.44
C VAL A 417 -33.04 -10.44 -9.50
N ASP A 418 -33.43 -10.95 -10.67
CA ASP A 418 -34.04 -10.14 -11.74
C ASP A 418 -35.32 -9.47 -11.23
N ALA A 419 -36.17 -10.19 -10.47
CA ALA A 419 -37.40 -9.63 -9.92
C ALA A 419 -37.12 -8.47 -8.93
N TYR A 420 -36.10 -8.58 -8.08
CA TYR A 420 -35.72 -7.48 -7.19
C TYR A 420 -35.09 -6.30 -7.95
N LEU A 421 -34.32 -6.54 -9.01
CA LEU A 421 -33.77 -5.47 -9.84
C LEU A 421 -34.84 -4.70 -10.61
N GLU A 422 -35.94 -5.37 -10.99
CA GLU A 422 -37.11 -4.73 -11.60
C GLU A 422 -37.91 -3.85 -10.61
N ASN A 423 -37.79 -4.14 -9.31
CA ASN A 423 -38.46 -3.37 -8.26
C ASN A 423 -37.45 -2.95 -7.15
N PRO A 424 -36.64 -1.92 -7.41
CA PRO A 424 -35.56 -1.54 -6.51
C PRO A 424 -36.02 -1.03 -5.13
N THR A 425 -37.31 -0.72 -4.98
CA THR A 425 -37.88 -0.30 -3.67
C THR A 425 -38.36 -1.49 -2.83
N GLU A 426 -38.40 -2.70 -3.38
CA GLU A 426 -38.82 -3.89 -2.63
C GLU A 426 -37.82 -4.22 -1.52
N GLY A 427 -38.32 -4.39 -0.31
CA GLY A 427 -37.50 -4.66 0.88
C GLY A 427 -36.84 -3.44 1.50
N LEU A 428 -37.01 -2.23 0.94
CA LEU A 428 -36.57 -1.00 1.59
C LEU A 428 -37.40 -0.73 2.82
N VAL A 429 -36.70 -0.40 3.90
CA VAL A 429 -37.32 -0.01 5.17
C VAL A 429 -37.75 1.43 5.10
N SER A 430 -38.94 1.77 5.60
CA SER A 430 -39.40 3.14 5.65
C SER A 430 -38.45 4.03 6.47
N ASP A 431 -38.17 5.26 6.03
CA ASP A 431 -37.35 6.23 6.73
C ASP A 431 -37.80 6.48 8.17
N SER A 432 -39.10 6.37 8.42
CA SER A 432 -39.67 6.49 9.79
C SER A 432 -39.20 5.37 10.74
N SER A 433 -38.66 4.29 10.24
CA SER A 433 -38.13 3.17 11.06
C SER A 433 -36.69 3.39 11.51
N PHE A 434 -36.00 4.39 10.97
CA PHE A 434 -34.66 4.75 11.37
C PHE A 434 -34.68 5.82 12.46
N SER A 435 -33.83 5.68 13.46
CA SER A 435 -33.58 6.72 14.46
C SER A 435 -32.16 7.23 14.31
N VAL A 436 -32.01 8.54 14.17
CA VAL A 436 -30.70 9.18 14.19
C VAL A 436 -30.22 9.30 15.63
N LEU A 437 -29.14 8.64 15.95
CA LEU A 437 -28.53 8.68 17.28
C LEU A 437 -27.18 9.39 17.20
N ASN A 438 -26.86 10.17 18.23
CA ASN A 438 -25.52 10.70 18.35
C ASN A 438 -24.52 9.56 18.54
N TYR A 439 -23.46 9.56 17.76
CA TYR A 439 -22.40 8.56 17.87
C TYR A 439 -21.74 8.65 19.26
N ASN A 440 -21.72 7.51 19.96
CA ASN A 440 -21.03 7.36 21.24
C ASN A 440 -19.91 6.34 21.06
N PRO A 441 -18.64 6.73 21.11
CA PRO A 441 -17.51 5.82 20.94
C PRO A 441 -17.47 4.81 22.09
N ARG A 442 -17.67 3.54 21.79
CA ARG A 442 -17.52 2.43 22.73
C ARG A 442 -16.41 1.51 22.24
N LEU A 443 -15.39 1.33 23.04
CA LEU A 443 -14.33 0.41 22.75
C LEU A 443 -14.87 -1.04 22.76
N ARG A 444 -14.62 -1.77 21.68
CA ARG A 444 -14.94 -3.19 21.50
C ARG A 444 -13.66 -3.94 21.22
N LEU A 445 -13.58 -5.16 21.71
CA LEU A 445 -12.48 -6.05 21.40
C LEU A 445 -12.45 -6.31 19.87
N LEU A 446 -11.39 -5.86 19.22
CA LEU A 446 -11.17 -6.07 17.79
C LEU A 446 -10.35 -7.33 17.53
N TYR A 447 -9.30 -7.54 18.33
CA TYR A 447 -8.32 -8.58 18.07
C TYR A 447 -7.71 -9.09 19.37
N VAL A 448 -7.52 -10.40 19.46
CA VAL A 448 -6.72 -11.07 20.48
C VAL A 448 -5.47 -11.57 19.77
N GLY A 449 -4.33 -10.97 20.09
CA GLY A 449 -3.03 -11.38 19.56
C GLY A 449 -2.67 -12.76 20.12
N ASN A 450 -2.22 -13.63 19.24
CA ASN A 450 -1.73 -14.94 19.64
C ASN A 450 -0.52 -14.80 20.56
N LEU A 451 -0.37 -15.75 21.48
CA LEU A 451 0.85 -15.92 22.25
C LEU A 451 2.04 -15.89 21.29
N VAL A 452 2.80 -14.83 21.33
CA VAL A 452 4.13 -14.83 20.72
C VAL A 452 5.00 -15.60 21.67
N VAL A 453 5.20 -16.89 21.39
CA VAL A 453 6.29 -17.63 22.01
C VAL A 453 7.55 -17.25 21.22
N GLY A 454 8.28 -16.25 21.73
CA GLY A 454 9.57 -15.83 21.20
C GLY A 454 10.67 -16.44 22.03
N ALA A 455 11.67 -17.03 21.40
CA ALA A 455 12.97 -17.21 22.02
C ALA A 455 13.73 -15.89 21.77
N ALA A 456 13.92 -15.08 22.80
CA ALA A 456 14.86 -13.96 22.74
C ALA A 456 16.21 -14.49 23.22
N ALA A 457 17.18 -14.52 22.34
CA ALA A 457 18.59 -14.67 22.72
C ALA A 457 19.16 -13.25 22.78
N ASP A 458 19.35 -12.74 23.96
CA ASP A 458 20.16 -11.54 24.18
C ASP A 458 21.55 -11.96 24.70
N PRO A 459 22.51 -11.02 24.80
CA PRO A 459 23.83 -11.28 25.36
C PRO A 459 23.83 -11.90 26.77
N LEU A 460 22.70 -11.98 27.41
CA LEU A 460 22.54 -12.32 28.82
C LEU A 460 21.74 -13.65 29.01
N GLY A 461 21.29 -14.30 27.93
CA GLY A 461 20.65 -15.63 28.01
C GLY A 461 19.56 -15.91 26.99
N VAL A 462 19.11 -17.17 26.96
CA VAL A 462 17.94 -17.59 26.15
C VAL A 462 16.71 -17.58 27.06
N GLY A 463 15.82 -16.64 26.84
CA GLY A 463 14.55 -16.56 27.54
C GLY A 463 13.39 -17.00 26.63
N PHE A 464 12.48 -17.83 27.14
CA PHE A 464 11.17 -18.05 26.52
C PHE A 464 10.21 -16.97 27.01
N ALA A 465 9.74 -16.13 26.10
CA ALA A 465 8.73 -15.12 26.39
C ALA A 465 7.38 -15.62 25.90
N GLY A 466 6.39 -15.67 26.79
CA GLY A 466 4.99 -15.90 26.45
C GLY A 466 4.17 -14.65 26.75
N GLY A 467 3.36 -14.18 25.82
CA GLY A 467 2.54 -13.00 26.04
C GLY A 467 1.21 -13.05 25.32
N VAL A 468 0.22 -12.32 25.83
CA VAL A 468 -1.09 -12.10 25.21
C VAL A 468 -1.29 -10.61 25.00
N SER A 469 -1.88 -10.27 23.87
CA SER A 469 -2.24 -8.89 23.57
C SER A 469 -3.70 -8.78 23.17
N PHE A 470 -4.32 -7.66 23.52
CA PHE A 470 -5.71 -7.32 23.22
C PHE A 470 -5.72 -5.96 22.57
N LEU A 471 -6.44 -5.84 21.48
CA LEU A 471 -6.68 -4.58 20.80
C LEU A 471 -8.18 -4.26 20.82
N PHE A 472 -8.51 -3.09 21.30
CA PHE A 472 -9.85 -2.56 21.34
C PHE A 472 -9.94 -1.31 20.46
N THR A 473 -11.05 -1.16 19.78
CA THR A 473 -11.34 0.05 19.00
C THR A 473 -12.83 0.38 19.07
N ASP A 474 -13.16 1.63 18.79
CA ASP A 474 -14.54 2.01 18.53
C ASP A 474 -14.93 1.70 17.07
N LEU A 475 -16.18 1.87 16.71
CA LEU A 475 -16.72 1.54 15.38
C LEU A 475 -16.06 2.33 14.25
N LEU A 476 -15.68 3.59 14.50
CA LEU A 476 -15.06 4.48 13.51
C LEU A 476 -13.53 4.36 13.48
N GLY A 477 -12.93 3.64 14.44
CA GLY A 477 -11.48 3.54 14.55
C GLY A 477 -10.81 4.80 15.12
N ASP A 478 -11.58 5.73 15.66
CA ASP A 478 -11.07 6.98 16.23
C ASP A 478 -10.28 6.78 17.53
N HIS A 479 -10.62 5.71 18.27
CA HIS A 479 -10.06 5.40 19.58
C HIS A 479 -9.50 3.98 19.58
N ILE A 480 -8.22 3.85 19.92
CA ILE A 480 -7.53 2.57 19.99
C ILE A 480 -6.97 2.38 21.39
N LEU A 481 -7.24 1.21 22.01
CA LEU A 481 -6.65 0.79 23.26
C LEU A 481 -5.98 -0.57 23.06
N GLY A 482 -4.66 -0.62 23.26
CA GLY A 482 -3.91 -1.87 23.27
C GLY A 482 -3.51 -2.23 24.69
N LEU A 483 -3.61 -3.51 25.02
CA LEU A 483 -3.17 -4.10 26.28
C LEU A 483 -2.31 -5.31 25.97
N GLY A 484 -1.12 -5.37 26.57
CA GLY A 484 -0.19 -6.49 26.45
C GLY A 484 0.25 -6.96 27.82
N ALA A 485 0.42 -8.26 27.98
CA ALA A 485 1.01 -8.86 29.16
C ALA A 485 1.93 -10.01 28.73
N GLN A 486 3.09 -10.09 29.37
CA GLN A 486 4.08 -11.15 29.13
C GLN A 486 4.69 -11.64 30.42
N ILE A 487 5.12 -12.90 30.43
CA ILE A 487 5.86 -13.50 31.54
C ILE A 487 7.10 -14.18 30.96
N ASN A 488 8.27 -13.86 31.50
CA ASN A 488 9.56 -14.39 31.10
C ASN A 488 10.11 -15.25 32.23
N GLY A 489 9.68 -16.51 32.33
CA GLY A 489 10.20 -17.43 33.35
C GLY A 489 9.44 -17.42 34.69
N GLY A 490 9.30 -16.32 35.40
CA GLY A 490 8.66 -16.23 36.70
C GLY A 490 7.71 -15.06 36.89
N ILE A 491 6.91 -15.06 37.96
CA ILE A 491 5.99 -13.93 38.29
C ILE A 491 6.73 -12.60 38.45
N ARG A 492 7.99 -12.64 38.88
CA ARG A 492 8.82 -11.44 39.02
C ARG A 492 9.17 -10.83 37.67
N ASP A 493 9.25 -11.66 36.63
CA ASP A 493 9.57 -11.27 35.29
C ASP A 493 8.31 -10.96 34.48
N PHE A 494 7.25 -10.45 35.14
CA PHE A 494 6.01 -9.98 34.54
C PHE A 494 6.24 -8.62 33.88
N GLY A 495 5.96 -8.57 32.59
CA GLY A 495 5.90 -7.37 31.77
C GLY A 495 4.46 -7.03 31.40
N ALA A 496 4.15 -5.76 31.32
CA ALA A 496 2.87 -5.27 30.84
C ALA A 496 3.02 -3.97 30.06
N GLU A 497 2.18 -3.83 29.07
CA GLU A 497 2.07 -2.60 28.28
C GLU A 497 0.59 -2.26 28.08
N ALA A 498 0.27 -0.98 28.23
CA ALA A 498 -1.02 -0.45 27.88
C ALA A 498 -0.83 0.84 27.08
N PHE A 499 -1.47 0.97 25.95
CA PHE A 499 -1.47 2.21 25.21
C PHE A 499 -2.89 2.61 24.80
N TYR A 500 -3.14 3.91 24.82
CA TYR A 500 -4.34 4.52 24.27
C TYR A 500 -3.95 5.55 23.23
N LEU A 501 -4.62 5.51 22.05
CA LEU A 501 -4.43 6.46 20.96
C LEU A 501 -5.78 7.02 20.53
N ASN A 502 -5.88 8.33 20.44
CA ASN A 502 -6.99 9.05 19.84
C ASN A 502 -6.52 9.64 18.51
N GLN A 503 -7.18 9.24 17.42
CA GLN A 503 -6.88 9.71 16.06
C GLN A 503 -8.10 10.30 15.34
N LYS A 504 -9.10 10.72 16.13
CA LYS A 504 -10.33 11.37 15.62
C LYS A 504 -10.05 12.68 14.86
N LYS A 505 -8.99 13.36 15.21
CA LYS A 505 -8.57 14.61 14.56
C LYS A 505 -7.20 14.44 13.93
N ARG A 506 -6.84 15.34 13.03
CA ARG A 506 -5.53 15.31 12.37
C ARG A 506 -4.35 15.18 13.35
N PRO A 507 -4.26 15.92 14.48
CA PRO A 507 -3.30 15.60 15.55
C PRO A 507 -3.75 14.32 16.28
N ASN A 508 -2.96 13.26 16.23
CA ASN A 508 -3.16 12.06 17.02
C ASN A 508 -2.47 12.24 18.37
N TRP A 509 -3.13 11.83 19.44
CA TRP A 509 -2.54 11.90 20.77
C TRP A 509 -2.86 10.65 21.59
N GLY A 510 -1.99 10.32 22.52
CA GLY A 510 -2.18 9.12 23.32
C GLY A 510 -1.24 9.06 24.52
N PHE A 511 -1.38 7.95 25.24
CA PHE A 511 -0.56 7.64 26.42
C PHE A 511 -0.09 6.19 26.33
N VAL A 512 1.11 5.95 26.85
CA VAL A 512 1.67 4.62 26.99
C VAL A 512 2.11 4.41 28.42
N LEU A 513 1.79 3.24 28.95
CA LEU A 513 2.25 2.72 30.23
C LEU A 513 2.97 1.43 29.92
N SER A 514 4.20 1.27 30.38
CA SER A 514 4.93 0.02 30.18
C SER A 514 5.75 -0.35 31.40
N ARG A 515 5.84 -1.65 31.64
CA ARG A 515 6.79 -2.29 32.55
C ARG A 515 7.46 -3.42 31.79
N ILE A 516 8.75 -3.28 31.53
CA ILE A 516 9.54 -4.26 30.77
C ILE A 516 10.62 -4.80 31.70
N PRO A 517 10.56 -6.09 32.07
CA PRO A 517 11.61 -6.76 32.80
C PRO A 517 12.72 -7.23 31.86
N TYR A 518 13.94 -6.99 32.21
CA TYR A 518 15.15 -7.58 31.64
C TYR A 518 15.83 -8.44 32.68
N MET A 519 16.29 -9.63 32.34
CA MET A 519 16.97 -10.54 33.24
C MET A 519 18.24 -11.06 32.59
N ALA A 520 19.30 -11.04 33.36
CA ALA A 520 20.59 -11.66 33.05
C ALA A 520 21.02 -12.55 34.20
N THR A 521 21.60 -13.68 33.88
CA THR A 521 22.23 -14.55 34.87
C THR A 521 23.71 -14.69 34.52
N THR A 522 24.58 -14.29 35.42
CA THR A 522 26.03 -14.51 35.30
C THR A 522 26.46 -15.66 36.22
N ALA A 523 27.43 -16.46 35.76
CA ALA A 523 27.98 -17.56 36.54
C ALA A 523 29.48 -17.34 36.71
N GLN A 524 29.94 -17.29 37.96
CA GLN A 524 31.36 -17.27 38.30
C GLN A 524 31.74 -18.60 38.98
N VAL A 525 32.79 -19.23 38.53
CA VAL A 525 33.28 -20.49 39.08
C VAL A 525 34.63 -20.23 39.77
N ARG A 526 34.70 -20.56 41.04
CA ARG A 526 35.98 -20.52 41.79
C ARG A 526 36.22 -21.84 42.51
N ASN A 527 37.46 -22.22 42.61
CA ASN A 527 37.85 -23.33 43.48
C ASN A 527 38.06 -22.81 44.90
N ASP A 528 37.46 -23.46 45.88
CA ASP A 528 37.54 -23.10 47.31
C ASP A 528 37.56 -24.36 48.16
N THR A 529 37.66 -24.24 49.44
CA THR A 529 37.58 -25.36 50.40
C THR A 529 36.40 -25.16 51.33
N THR A 530 35.69 -26.22 51.68
CA THR A 530 34.58 -26.16 52.64
C THR A 530 34.71 -27.32 53.65
N THR A 531 34.18 -27.11 54.82
CA THR A 531 34.22 -28.17 55.89
C THR A 531 32.86 -28.94 55.76
N ILE A 532 32.99 -30.24 55.46
CA ILE A 532 31.88 -31.20 55.46
C ILE A 532 32.15 -32.30 56.40
N ASP A 533 31.29 -32.55 57.38
CA ASP A 533 31.41 -33.53 58.41
C ASP A 533 32.73 -33.44 59.25
N GLY A 534 33.25 -32.19 59.38
CA GLY A 534 34.51 -31.91 60.12
C GLY A 534 35.79 -32.07 59.31
N GLU A 535 35.73 -32.45 58.02
CA GLU A 535 36.86 -32.57 57.09
C GLU A 535 36.85 -31.41 56.08
N ILE A 536 38.02 -30.82 55.81
CA ILE A 536 38.23 -29.82 54.80
C ILE A 536 38.29 -30.52 53.44
N ARG A 537 37.39 -30.20 52.53
CA ARG A 537 37.35 -30.74 51.19
C ARG A 537 37.39 -29.62 50.15
N ASP A 538 38.07 -29.86 49.03
CA ASP A 538 38.06 -28.98 47.90
C ASP A 538 36.69 -28.99 47.24
N VAL A 539 36.12 -27.81 46.97
CA VAL A 539 34.83 -27.62 46.36
C VAL A 539 34.94 -26.62 45.20
N GLN A 540 34.15 -26.81 44.20
CA GLN A 540 33.87 -25.76 43.23
C GLN A 540 32.69 -24.92 43.73
N LYS A 541 32.91 -23.64 43.94
CA LYS A 541 31.88 -22.68 44.25
C LYS A 541 31.45 -22.01 42.95
N ILE A 542 30.16 -22.15 42.59
CA ILE A 542 29.54 -21.53 41.44
C ILE A 542 28.64 -20.44 42.01
N THR A 543 29.01 -19.18 41.80
CA THR A 543 28.15 -18.04 42.14
C THR A 543 27.30 -17.70 40.91
N LEU A 544 25.99 -17.88 41.04
CA LEU A 544 25.00 -17.47 40.04
C LEU A 544 24.45 -16.13 40.51
N THR A 545 24.62 -15.09 39.71
CA THR A 545 24.04 -13.77 39.98
C THR A 545 22.94 -13.48 38.96
N ASP A 546 21.69 -13.45 39.42
CA ASP A 546 20.53 -13.00 38.67
C ASP A 546 20.43 -11.49 38.78
N GLN A 547 20.65 -10.82 37.68
CA GLN A 547 20.52 -9.37 37.54
C GLN A 547 19.22 -9.04 36.86
N ARG A 548 18.27 -8.46 37.59
CA ARG A 548 17.00 -8.01 37.03
C ARG A 548 16.97 -6.50 36.93
N MET A 549 16.55 -6.00 35.79
CA MET A 549 16.31 -4.59 35.54
C MET A 549 14.87 -4.41 35.11
N TYR A 550 14.13 -3.52 35.76
CA TYR A 550 12.75 -3.18 35.41
C TYR A 550 12.71 -1.77 34.87
N ASP A 551 12.32 -1.65 33.59
CA ASP A 551 12.06 -0.37 32.95
C ASP A 551 10.56 -0.08 33.02
N ASN A 552 10.18 0.87 33.87
CA ASN A 552 8.81 1.32 34.06
C ASN A 552 8.67 2.71 33.43
N GLN A 553 7.77 2.85 32.48
CA GLN A 553 7.60 4.11 31.75
C GLN A 553 6.13 4.53 31.71
N ILE A 554 5.91 5.83 31.79
CA ILE A 554 4.65 6.50 31.47
C ILE A 554 4.97 7.69 30.58
N TYR A 555 4.43 7.71 29.38
CA TYR A 555 4.64 8.83 28.48
C TYR A 555 3.42 9.15 27.63
N SER A 556 3.33 10.41 27.21
CA SER A 556 2.36 10.91 26.25
C SER A 556 2.98 10.95 24.86
N ILE A 557 2.17 10.70 23.86
CA ILE A 557 2.53 10.79 22.44
C ILE A 557 1.63 11.84 21.80
N LEU A 558 2.22 12.71 20.99
CA LEU A 558 1.50 13.61 20.09
C LEU A 558 2.10 13.45 18.70
N GLN A 559 1.28 13.08 17.72
CA GLN A 559 1.69 12.93 16.33
C GLN A 559 0.92 13.91 15.48
N PHE A 560 1.63 14.64 14.64
CA PHE A 560 1.05 15.56 13.68
C PHE A 560 1.37 15.09 12.25
N PRO A 561 0.46 14.38 11.56
CA PRO A 561 0.65 13.95 10.19
C PRO A 561 0.54 15.16 9.23
N PHE A 562 1.55 15.32 8.37
CA PHE A 562 1.53 16.26 7.25
C PHE A 562 0.89 15.61 6.01
N SER A 563 1.13 14.30 5.86
CA SER A 563 0.55 13.44 4.81
C SER A 563 0.48 12.01 5.34
N SER A 564 -0.04 11.08 4.54
CA SER A 564 -0.03 9.63 4.83
C SER A 564 1.39 9.07 5.08
N SER A 565 2.42 9.74 4.53
CA SER A 565 3.82 9.28 4.57
C SER A 565 4.76 10.14 5.41
N ARG A 566 4.30 11.27 6.01
CA ARG A 566 5.14 12.17 6.83
C ARG A 566 4.45 12.67 8.06
N ARG A 567 5.16 12.70 9.19
CA ARG A 567 4.66 13.23 10.45
C ARG A 567 5.77 13.78 11.33
N MET A 568 5.39 14.68 12.22
CA MET A 568 6.15 15.01 13.41
C MET A 568 5.60 14.19 14.59
N GLU A 569 6.50 13.72 15.43
CA GLU A 569 6.17 13.03 16.69
C GLU A 569 6.80 13.79 17.84
N PHE A 570 6.04 14.00 18.89
CA PHE A 570 6.50 14.52 20.16
C PHE A 570 6.13 13.51 21.24
N THR A 571 7.09 13.15 22.09
CA THR A 571 6.84 12.33 23.27
C THR A 571 7.34 13.04 24.53
N ALA A 572 6.65 12.85 25.64
CA ALA A 572 7.12 13.34 26.93
C ALA A 572 6.59 12.44 28.04
N GLY A 573 7.47 12.10 29.00
CA GLY A 573 7.07 11.22 30.08
C GLY A 573 8.16 10.94 31.11
N PHE A 574 7.79 10.12 32.07
CA PHE A 574 8.67 9.68 33.16
C PHE A 574 9.00 8.21 33.01
N GLY A 575 10.29 7.88 33.24
CA GLY A 575 10.80 6.55 33.30
C GLY A 575 11.50 6.30 34.62
N ARG A 576 11.32 5.09 35.15
CA ARG A 576 12.09 4.59 36.31
C ARG A 576 12.70 3.25 35.96
N ILE A 577 14.02 3.21 35.95
CA ILE A 577 14.80 1.96 35.91
C ILE A 577 15.13 1.56 37.32
N SER A 578 14.73 0.37 37.77
CA SER A 578 15.06 -0.21 39.06
C SER A 578 15.71 -1.55 38.87
N TYR A 579 16.59 -1.92 39.79
CA TYR A 579 17.38 -3.12 39.73
C TYR A 579 16.94 -4.07 40.87
N ASP A 580 17.15 -5.38 40.74
CA ASP A 580 16.96 -6.43 41.76
C ASP A 580 18.03 -7.49 41.49
N TYR A 581 19.15 -7.41 42.18
CA TYR A 581 20.28 -8.33 42.03
C TYR A 581 20.19 -9.40 43.10
N ARG A 582 20.41 -10.66 42.72
CA ARG A 582 20.42 -11.80 43.63
C ARG A 582 21.53 -12.75 43.26
N ALA A 583 22.35 -13.05 44.22
CA ALA A 583 23.42 -14.02 44.05
C ALA A 583 23.13 -15.26 44.87
N GLU A 584 23.33 -16.43 44.29
CA GLU A 584 23.29 -17.74 44.96
C GLU A 584 24.65 -18.42 44.76
N GLU A 585 25.31 -18.80 45.83
CA GLU A 585 26.53 -19.61 45.78
C GLU A 585 26.16 -21.09 45.91
N ILE A 586 26.55 -21.86 44.92
CA ILE A 586 26.35 -23.32 44.88
C ILE A 586 27.70 -23.99 45.04
N SER A 587 27.83 -24.80 46.07
CA SER A 587 29.04 -25.60 46.32
C SER A 587 28.89 -26.99 45.71
N VAL A 588 29.85 -27.38 44.85
CA VAL A 588 29.81 -28.63 44.08
C VAL A 588 31.07 -29.47 44.36
N ILE A 589 30.88 -30.76 44.65
CA ILE A 589 31.94 -31.78 44.73
C ILE A 589 31.60 -32.93 43.79
N ASN A 590 32.51 -33.31 42.92
CA ASN A 590 32.29 -34.43 41.98
C ASN A 590 30.95 -34.35 41.23
N ASN A 591 30.60 -33.22 40.70
CA ASN A 591 29.36 -32.90 40.02
C ASN A 591 28.08 -33.07 40.88
N ARG A 592 28.19 -33.08 42.22
CA ARG A 592 27.05 -33.10 43.12
C ARG A 592 27.01 -31.81 43.95
N ILE A 593 25.84 -31.21 44.04
CA ILE A 593 25.59 -30.03 44.86
C ILE A 593 25.63 -30.48 46.32
N VAL A 594 26.54 -29.89 47.09
CA VAL A 594 26.73 -30.15 48.52
C VAL A 594 26.28 -29.02 49.42
N GLY A 595 26.04 -27.83 48.87
CA GLY A 595 25.52 -26.68 49.58
C GLY A 595 24.98 -25.62 48.66
N ARG A 596 24.02 -24.84 49.18
CA ARG A 596 23.50 -23.63 48.54
C ARG A 596 23.39 -22.53 49.56
N GLN A 597 23.79 -21.34 49.23
CA GLN A 597 23.74 -20.18 50.07
C GLN A 597 23.32 -18.95 49.26
N ASP A 598 22.27 -18.25 49.73
CA ASP A 598 21.92 -16.95 49.17
C ASP A 598 22.95 -15.92 49.65
N LEU A 599 23.51 -15.18 48.73
CA LEU A 599 24.43 -14.08 49.02
C LEU A 599 23.66 -12.75 48.93
N VAL A 600 23.99 -11.83 49.83
CA VAL A 600 23.54 -10.44 49.71
C VAL A 600 24.44 -9.77 48.69
N ASP A 601 23.87 -9.29 47.60
CA ASP A 601 24.62 -8.53 46.61
C ASP A 601 24.49 -7.03 46.94
N ASP A 602 25.59 -6.47 47.46
CA ASP A 602 25.69 -5.05 47.85
C ASP A 602 25.98 -4.13 46.62
N ASP A 603 26.18 -4.72 45.43
CA ASP A 603 26.54 -4.01 44.22
C ASP A 603 25.33 -3.57 43.39
N GLU A 604 24.09 -3.65 43.94
CA GLU A 604 22.89 -3.19 43.21
C GLU A 604 22.96 -1.69 42.90
N PRO A 605 22.86 -1.30 41.61
CA PRO A 605 22.94 0.11 41.25
C PRO A 605 21.74 0.90 41.76
N ALA A 606 21.94 2.17 42.12
CA ALA A 606 20.82 3.06 42.48
C ALA A 606 19.83 3.28 41.32
N SER A 607 18.55 3.16 41.65
CA SER A 607 17.48 3.35 40.66
C SER A 607 17.57 4.71 39.93
N LEU A 608 17.28 4.73 38.65
CA LEU A 608 17.26 5.91 37.80
C LEU A 608 15.83 6.43 37.67
N ASN A 609 15.59 7.66 38.06
CA ASN A 609 14.34 8.36 37.83
C ASN A 609 14.58 9.45 36.79
N MET A 610 13.94 9.36 35.64
CA MET A 610 14.22 10.19 34.47
C MET A 610 12.97 10.79 33.93
N PHE A 611 13.02 12.05 33.50
CA PHE A 611 12.06 12.64 32.61
C PHE A 611 12.67 12.65 31.20
N GLN A 612 11.91 12.16 30.24
CA GLN A 612 12.33 12.07 28.84
C GLN A 612 11.35 12.83 27.97
N SER A 613 11.87 13.57 27.01
CA SER A 613 11.07 14.20 25.96
C SER A 613 11.76 14.06 24.61
N SER A 614 11.03 13.73 23.56
CA SER A 614 11.59 13.61 22.21
C SER A 614 10.80 14.38 21.18
N LEU A 615 11.50 14.78 20.12
CA LEU A 615 10.94 15.33 18.91
C LEU A 615 11.52 14.56 17.73
N ALA A 616 10.64 13.98 16.91
CA ALA A 616 11.04 13.23 15.74
C ALA A 616 10.33 13.71 14.48
N TYR A 617 11.07 13.77 13.37
CA TYR A 617 10.54 13.93 12.02
C TYR A 617 10.67 12.60 11.27
N VAL A 618 9.53 12.03 10.88
CA VAL A 618 9.45 10.70 10.29
C VAL A 618 8.86 10.77 8.90
N GLY A 619 9.49 10.09 7.95
CA GLY A 619 8.99 9.92 6.60
C GLY A 619 9.15 8.50 6.11
N ASP A 620 8.14 7.97 5.42
CA ASP A 620 8.15 6.68 4.77
C ASP A 620 7.46 6.75 3.41
N PHE A 621 8.27 6.74 2.36
CA PHE A 621 7.87 6.77 0.95
C PHE A 621 8.35 5.50 0.25
N SER A 622 8.50 4.39 1.00
CA SER A 622 9.03 3.15 0.46
C SER A 622 7.91 2.21 0.05
N TYR A 623 8.20 1.40 -0.97
CA TYR A 623 7.36 0.29 -1.38
C TYR A 623 8.07 -1.02 -1.13
N PHE A 624 7.34 -1.94 -0.50
CA PHE A 624 7.86 -3.24 -0.12
C PHE A 624 7.71 -4.24 -1.26
N GLY A 625 8.79 -4.98 -1.53
CA GLY A 625 8.74 -6.27 -2.19
C GLY A 625 8.42 -7.38 -1.18
N PHE A 626 8.85 -8.60 -1.48
CA PHE A 626 8.54 -9.74 -0.59
C PHE A 626 9.39 -9.80 0.68
N THR A 627 10.64 -9.33 0.63
CA THR A 627 11.60 -9.48 1.75
C THR A 627 12.05 -8.15 2.34
N GLY A 628 11.68 -7.03 1.73
CA GLY A 628 12.02 -5.68 2.18
C GLY A 628 11.65 -4.62 1.16
N PRO A 629 11.90 -3.33 1.46
CA PRO A 629 11.63 -2.24 0.53
C PRO A 629 12.49 -2.33 -0.73
N VAL A 630 11.89 -2.03 -1.88
CA VAL A 630 12.54 -2.12 -3.20
C VAL A 630 12.70 -0.76 -3.90
N THR A 631 11.85 0.21 -3.59
CA THR A 631 11.93 1.55 -4.14
C THR A 631 11.47 2.60 -3.13
N GLY A 632 11.90 3.86 -3.32
CA GLY A 632 11.54 4.97 -2.45
C GLY A 632 12.56 5.27 -1.35
N ARG A 633 12.11 5.92 -0.29
CA ARG A 633 12.96 6.32 0.84
C ARG A 633 12.23 6.25 2.17
N ARG A 634 12.99 6.03 3.24
CA ARG A 634 12.53 6.11 4.64
C ARG A 634 13.52 6.91 5.45
N PHE A 635 13.02 7.68 6.40
CA PHE A 635 13.89 8.37 7.35
C PHE A 635 13.22 8.62 8.69
N ARG A 636 14.05 8.66 9.75
CA ARG A 636 13.70 9.14 11.08
C ARG A 636 14.83 10.01 11.60
N LEU A 637 14.52 11.25 11.90
CA LEU A 637 15.40 12.19 12.57
C LEU A 637 14.78 12.50 13.93
N GLU A 638 15.47 12.15 15.01
CA GLU A 638 14.96 12.31 16.37
C GLU A 638 16.01 12.88 17.31
N TYR A 639 15.58 13.79 18.15
CA TYR A 639 16.30 14.24 19.31
C TYR A 639 15.48 13.94 20.56
N GLN A 640 16.08 13.25 21.53
CA GLN A 640 15.50 12.95 22.83
C GLN A 640 16.35 13.57 23.94
N GLN A 641 15.73 14.33 24.82
CA GLN A 641 16.34 14.87 26.02
C GLN A 641 15.94 14.03 27.22
N THR A 642 16.93 13.58 27.98
CA THR A 642 16.76 12.89 29.27
C THR A 642 17.29 13.78 30.38
N THR A 643 16.49 13.94 31.46
CA THR A 643 16.84 14.72 32.67
C THR A 643 16.39 13.96 33.93
N GLY A 644 16.89 14.33 35.07
CA GLY A 644 16.60 13.68 36.35
C GLY A 644 17.86 13.08 36.97
N SER A 645 17.85 11.76 37.22
CA SER A 645 19.05 11.05 37.72
C SER A 645 20.25 11.17 36.79
N LEU A 646 19.99 11.31 35.47
CA LEU A 646 21.01 11.52 34.43
C LEU A 646 20.60 12.68 33.51
N LEU A 647 21.59 13.41 32.99
CA LEU A 647 21.41 14.47 32.00
C LEU A 647 22.16 14.12 30.72
N PHE A 648 21.41 13.67 29.72
CA PHE A 648 21.96 13.44 28.39
C PHE A 648 20.91 13.65 27.27
N GLY A 649 21.40 13.93 26.06
CA GLY A 649 20.59 14.01 24.86
C GLY A 649 20.92 12.86 23.92
N THR A 650 19.91 12.24 23.29
CA THR A 650 20.09 11.19 22.29
C THR A 650 19.71 11.74 20.93
N VAL A 651 20.57 11.52 19.94
CA VAL A 651 20.32 11.84 18.54
C VAL A 651 20.20 10.54 17.75
N LEU A 652 19.10 10.37 17.01
CA LEU A 652 18.91 9.30 16.04
C LEU A 652 18.71 9.93 14.65
N ALA A 653 19.53 9.51 13.68
CA ALA A 653 19.33 9.81 12.27
C ALA A 653 19.44 8.49 11.50
N ASP A 654 18.32 7.98 11.01
CA ASP A 654 18.27 6.77 10.15
C ASP A 654 17.66 7.17 8.82
N TYR A 655 18.45 7.14 7.76
CA TYR A 655 18.04 7.44 6.40
C TYR A 655 18.28 6.22 5.52
N ARG A 656 17.28 5.84 4.73
CA ARG A 656 17.31 4.68 3.84
C ARG A 656 16.78 5.09 2.48
N GLN A 657 17.48 4.66 1.41
CA GLN A 657 17.12 4.95 0.03
C GLN A 657 17.16 3.66 -0.78
N TYR A 658 16.15 3.47 -1.62
CA TYR A 658 15.98 2.26 -2.44
C TYR A 658 15.77 2.66 -3.88
N PHE A 659 16.48 1.99 -4.80
CA PHE A 659 16.38 2.20 -6.24
C PHE A 659 16.08 0.86 -6.91
N LEU A 660 14.95 0.78 -7.59
CA LEU A 660 14.56 -0.39 -8.36
C LEU A 660 15.06 -0.27 -9.81
N PHE A 661 15.90 -1.20 -10.23
CA PHE A 661 16.35 -1.40 -11.60
C PHE A 661 15.88 -2.77 -12.08
N ASN A 662 14.57 -2.94 -12.21
CA ASN A 662 13.89 -4.23 -12.40
C ASN A 662 14.74 -5.28 -13.15
N PRO A 663 15.06 -6.45 -12.56
CA PRO A 663 14.59 -6.94 -11.26
C PRO A 663 15.47 -6.56 -10.05
N LEU A 664 16.58 -5.87 -10.23
CA LEU A 664 17.55 -5.55 -9.18
C LEU A 664 17.10 -4.37 -8.31
N THR A 665 17.31 -4.46 -7.01
CA THR A 665 17.16 -3.35 -6.07
C THR A 665 18.51 -2.96 -5.48
N LEU A 666 18.89 -1.68 -5.57
CA LEU A 666 20.03 -1.10 -4.89
C LEU A 666 19.52 -0.34 -3.65
N ALA A 667 19.95 -0.75 -2.46
CA ALA A 667 19.54 -0.17 -1.19
C ALA A 667 20.74 0.45 -0.47
N PHE A 668 20.51 1.63 0.11
CA PHE A 668 21.46 2.37 0.94
C PHE A 668 20.83 2.67 2.29
N ARG A 669 21.61 2.55 3.36
CA ARG A 669 21.26 3.03 4.70
C ARG A 669 22.40 3.83 5.28
N PHE A 670 22.05 4.93 5.91
CA PHE A 670 22.90 5.69 6.80
C PHE A 670 22.22 5.75 8.18
N LEU A 671 22.91 5.32 9.21
CA LEU A 671 22.42 5.38 10.58
C LEU A 671 23.44 6.09 11.45
N HIS A 672 22.97 7.06 12.22
CA HIS A 672 23.68 7.60 13.39
C HIS A 672 22.79 7.49 14.61
N TYR A 673 23.32 6.91 15.68
CA TYR A 673 22.69 6.86 16.99
C TYR A 673 23.74 7.21 18.05
N GLY A 674 23.48 8.24 18.85
CA GLY A 674 24.48 8.72 19.77
C GLY A 674 23.91 9.46 20.96
N ARG A 675 24.55 9.27 22.11
CA ARG A 675 24.29 9.98 23.37
C ARG A 675 25.30 11.10 23.56
N TYR A 676 24.79 12.26 23.99
CA TYR A 676 25.53 13.50 24.12
C TYR A 676 25.26 14.14 25.47
N LEU A 677 25.97 15.20 25.83
CA LEU A 677 25.95 15.94 27.09
C LEU A 677 26.67 15.23 28.25
N ARG A 678 26.41 15.70 29.51
CA ARG A 678 27.21 15.42 30.70
C ARG A 678 27.29 13.93 30.99
N ASP A 679 26.15 13.28 31.18
CA ASP A 679 26.04 11.92 31.67
C ASP A 679 25.85 10.87 30.57
N SER A 680 26.27 11.18 29.33
CA SER A 680 26.12 10.32 28.14
C SER A 680 26.90 9.01 28.20
N GLN A 681 27.83 8.88 29.17
CA GLN A 681 28.70 7.74 29.41
C GLN A 681 28.64 7.28 30.86
N ASP A 682 27.51 7.50 31.55
CA ASP A 682 27.33 6.96 32.91
C ASP A 682 27.38 5.42 32.87
N TYR A 683 28.05 4.80 33.81
CA TYR A 683 28.27 3.37 33.89
C TYR A 683 27.00 2.52 33.96
N ARG A 684 25.88 3.11 34.38
CA ARG A 684 24.55 2.48 34.42
C ARG A 684 23.86 2.45 33.05
N LEU A 685 24.42 3.13 32.04
CA LEU A 685 23.94 3.10 30.67
C LEU A 685 24.77 2.10 29.88
N SER A 686 24.14 1.04 29.38
CA SER A 686 24.82 0.07 28.51
C SER A 686 25.48 0.77 27.32
N GLU A 687 26.70 0.39 26.99
CA GLU A 687 27.36 0.88 25.78
C GLU A 687 26.63 0.43 24.51
N LEU A 688 26.69 1.23 23.47
CA LEU A 688 26.15 0.86 22.18
C LEU A 688 27.17 -0.03 21.46
N PHE A 689 26.72 -1.19 20.98
CA PHE A 689 27.54 -2.15 20.26
C PHE A 689 27.25 -2.08 18.77
N VAL A 690 28.21 -1.59 17.95
CA VAL A 690 28.01 -1.41 16.51
C VAL A 690 28.02 -2.74 15.75
N GLY A 691 28.58 -3.80 16.31
CA GLY A 691 28.67 -5.14 15.70
C GLY A 691 27.36 -5.94 15.72
N ASN A 692 26.22 -5.33 16.05
CA ASN A 692 24.93 -5.97 15.93
C ASN A 692 24.66 -6.39 14.48
N GLU A 693 24.19 -7.61 14.26
CA GLU A 693 23.96 -8.20 12.92
C GLU A 693 22.97 -7.39 12.05
N ALA A 694 22.05 -6.64 12.69
CA ALA A 694 21.16 -5.72 11.99
C ALA A 694 21.87 -4.44 11.48
N TRP A 695 23.11 -4.20 11.92
CA TRP A 695 23.93 -3.05 11.54
C TRP A 695 25.14 -3.44 10.72
N ILE A 696 26.00 -4.33 11.25
CA ILE A 696 27.21 -4.80 10.56
C ILE A 696 27.33 -6.31 10.73
N ARG A 697 27.16 -7.04 9.65
CA ARG A 697 27.29 -8.51 9.62
C ARG A 697 28.75 -8.94 9.77
N GLY A 698 28.99 -10.03 10.47
CA GLY A 698 30.35 -10.57 10.68
C GLY A 698 31.07 -10.06 11.93
N TYR A 699 30.43 -9.21 12.74
CA TYR A 699 30.97 -8.69 13.99
C TYR A 699 30.06 -8.99 15.20
N SER A 700 29.29 -10.07 15.13
CA SER A 700 28.37 -10.48 16.21
C SER A 700 29.11 -10.64 17.56
N TYR A 701 28.47 -10.21 18.62
CA TYR A 701 29.02 -10.25 20.00
C TYR A 701 29.56 -11.62 20.39
N TYR A 702 28.80 -12.66 20.15
CA TYR A 702 29.18 -14.04 20.50
C TYR A 702 30.18 -14.72 19.53
N SER A 703 30.55 -14.04 18.46
CA SER A 703 31.47 -14.60 17.46
C SER A 703 32.93 -14.28 17.71
N TYR A 704 33.22 -13.45 18.74
CA TYR A 704 34.60 -13.11 19.09
C TYR A 704 35.22 -14.21 19.97
N ASP A 705 36.47 -14.58 19.63
CA ASP A 705 37.34 -15.46 20.42
C ASP A 705 38.40 -14.60 21.13
N LEU A 706 38.77 -14.96 22.37
CA LEU A 706 39.85 -14.33 23.12
C LEU A 706 41.18 -14.35 22.36
N ALA A 707 41.39 -15.35 21.50
CA ALA A 707 42.56 -15.46 20.65
C ALA A 707 42.68 -14.31 19.61
N GLU A 708 41.57 -13.60 19.30
CA GLU A 708 41.57 -12.46 18.40
C GLU A 708 42.06 -11.17 19.06
N CYS A 709 42.21 -11.17 20.38
CA CYS A 709 42.67 -10.02 21.15
C CYS A 709 44.18 -9.88 21.05
N SER A 710 44.67 -8.69 20.78
CA SER A 710 46.11 -8.43 20.54
C SER A 710 46.97 -8.43 21.82
N GLU A 711 46.40 -8.48 23.00
CA GLU A 711 47.09 -8.53 24.31
C GLU A 711 46.77 -9.84 25.02
N GLU A 712 47.83 -10.60 25.46
CA GLU A 712 47.65 -11.83 26.20
C GLU A 712 47.03 -11.57 27.59
N GLY A 713 45.87 -12.15 27.88
CA GLY A 713 45.48 -12.56 29.20
C GLY A 713 44.42 -11.82 29.96
N ASP A 714 43.65 -10.87 29.40
CA ASP A 714 42.61 -10.18 30.14
C ASP A 714 41.33 -9.96 29.30
N GLU A 715 40.19 -10.56 29.70
CA GLU A 715 38.87 -10.39 29.02
C GLU A 715 38.43 -8.91 28.99
N GLU A 716 38.97 -8.05 29.89
CA GLU A 716 38.68 -6.62 29.95
C GLU A 716 39.45 -5.79 28.91
N ASN A 717 40.51 -6.34 28.28
CA ASN A 717 41.43 -5.61 27.41
C ASN A 717 41.52 -6.17 25.99
N CYS A 718 40.42 -6.34 25.27
CA CYS A 718 40.40 -6.67 23.85
C CYS A 718 40.16 -5.43 22.99
N PRO A 719 41.19 -4.76 22.44
CA PRO A 719 41.01 -3.54 21.63
C PRO A 719 40.16 -3.75 20.38
N GLU A 720 40.25 -4.94 19.80
CA GLU A 720 39.48 -5.34 18.59
C GLU A 720 37.99 -5.40 18.89
N PHE A 721 37.58 -5.81 20.05
CA PHE A 721 36.20 -5.84 20.50
C PHE A 721 35.77 -4.47 21.07
N ASN A 722 36.61 -3.87 21.97
CA ASN A 722 36.28 -2.62 22.65
C ASN A 722 36.07 -1.42 21.69
N ARG A 723 36.69 -1.44 20.51
CA ARG A 723 36.42 -0.41 19.46
C ARG A 723 35.01 -0.46 18.89
N LEU A 724 34.28 -1.58 19.07
CA LEU A 724 32.87 -1.72 18.63
C LEU A 724 31.89 -1.17 19.66
N LEU A 725 32.35 -0.86 20.89
CA LEU A 725 31.54 -0.31 21.96
C LEU A 725 31.72 1.20 22.06
N GLY A 726 30.64 1.92 22.34
CA GLY A 726 30.71 3.37 22.54
C GLY A 726 29.38 4.01 22.93
N SER A 727 29.41 5.30 23.20
CA SER A 727 28.19 6.09 23.44
C SER A 727 27.56 6.63 22.13
N ARG A 728 28.24 6.46 21.00
CA ARG A 728 27.84 6.93 19.68
C ARG A 728 28.24 5.93 18.63
N ILE A 729 27.40 5.72 17.65
CA ILE A 729 27.65 4.83 16.50
C ILE A 729 27.28 5.52 15.20
N GLY A 730 28.01 5.19 14.13
CA GLY A 730 27.68 5.52 12.75
C GLY A 730 27.74 4.26 11.91
N VAL A 731 26.73 4.02 11.05
CA VAL A 731 26.64 2.83 10.21
C VAL A 731 26.27 3.23 8.78
N ILE A 732 26.88 2.54 7.81
CA ILE A 732 26.54 2.63 6.40
C ILE A 732 26.34 1.22 5.89
N ASN A 733 25.21 0.98 5.21
CA ASN A 733 24.96 -0.28 4.54
C ASN A 733 24.62 -0.04 3.07
N ILE A 734 25.16 -0.90 2.22
CA ILE A 734 24.84 -0.93 0.78
C ILE A 734 24.46 -2.37 0.44
N GLU A 735 23.30 -2.55 -0.19
CA GLU A 735 22.86 -3.87 -0.62
C GLU A 735 22.42 -3.86 -2.08
N LEU A 736 22.84 -4.84 -2.82
CA LEU A 736 22.30 -5.20 -4.13
C LEU A 736 21.44 -6.46 -3.95
N ARG A 737 20.13 -6.35 -4.21
CA ARG A 737 19.14 -7.39 -3.98
C ARG A 737 18.61 -7.90 -5.31
N LEU A 738 18.52 -9.22 -5.46
CA LEU A 738 17.97 -9.89 -6.64
C LEU A 738 16.87 -10.84 -6.19
N PRO A 739 15.60 -10.62 -6.57
CA PRO A 739 14.51 -11.53 -6.27
C PRO A 739 14.59 -12.77 -7.16
N ILE A 740 14.97 -13.90 -6.58
CA ILE A 740 15.11 -15.18 -7.30
C ILE A 740 13.74 -15.81 -7.48
N PHE A 741 13.01 -16.00 -6.37
CA PHE A 741 11.66 -16.56 -6.37
C PHE A 741 10.64 -15.49 -5.95
N GLY A 742 9.53 -15.44 -6.68
CA GLY A 742 8.46 -14.48 -6.43
C GLY A 742 7.30 -14.68 -7.38
N THR A 743 6.54 -13.62 -7.63
CA THR A 743 5.51 -13.60 -8.67
C THR A 743 6.12 -13.39 -10.05
N GLN A 744 5.36 -13.68 -11.11
CA GLN A 744 5.77 -13.45 -12.50
C GLN A 744 6.20 -12.00 -12.79
N GLN A 745 5.65 -11.05 -12.07
CA GLN A 745 5.97 -9.62 -12.22
C GLN A 745 7.20 -9.19 -11.41
N PHE A 746 7.49 -9.93 -10.33
CA PHE A 746 8.52 -9.58 -9.36
C PHE A 746 9.24 -10.84 -8.85
N GLY A 747 10.13 -11.37 -9.68
CA GLY A 747 10.93 -12.56 -9.43
C GLY A 747 11.49 -13.10 -10.74
N LEU A 748 12.70 -13.64 -10.72
CA LEU A 748 13.28 -14.30 -11.89
C LEU A 748 12.52 -15.59 -12.24
N PHE A 749 12.06 -16.30 -11.20
CA PHE A 749 11.25 -17.51 -11.35
C PHE A 749 9.92 -17.31 -10.63
N ASN A 750 8.83 -17.66 -11.30
CA ASN A 750 7.49 -17.62 -10.72
C ASN A 750 7.31 -18.76 -9.71
N PHE A 751 7.60 -18.45 -8.44
CA PHE A 751 7.39 -19.35 -7.31
C PHE A 751 6.98 -18.53 -6.08
N PRO A 752 5.69 -18.15 -5.97
CA PRO A 752 5.20 -17.24 -4.94
C PRO A 752 5.08 -17.86 -3.53
N TYR A 753 5.26 -19.18 -3.39
CA TYR A 753 5.10 -19.89 -2.12
C TYR A 753 6.24 -19.65 -1.13
N LEU A 754 7.44 -19.37 -1.63
CA LEU A 754 8.61 -19.01 -0.82
C LEU A 754 9.41 -17.91 -1.51
N PRO A 755 8.92 -16.67 -1.47
CA PRO A 755 9.64 -15.54 -2.04
C PRO A 755 11.03 -15.43 -1.46
N THR A 756 12.03 -15.31 -2.33
CA THR A 756 13.44 -15.41 -1.94
C THR A 756 14.27 -14.38 -2.68
N ASP A 757 15.04 -13.59 -1.92
CA ASP A 757 16.01 -12.65 -2.46
C ASP A 757 17.45 -13.13 -2.21
N LEU A 758 18.30 -13.00 -3.21
CA LEU A 758 19.74 -13.06 -3.06
C LEU A 758 20.28 -11.64 -2.87
N VAL A 759 21.12 -11.44 -1.87
CA VAL A 759 21.64 -10.14 -1.48
C VAL A 759 23.16 -10.16 -1.49
N ALA A 760 23.80 -9.26 -2.21
CA ALA A 760 25.21 -8.91 -2.01
C ALA A 760 25.26 -7.63 -1.18
N PHE A 761 26.14 -7.56 -0.18
CA PHE A 761 26.18 -6.43 0.73
C PHE A 761 27.59 -5.94 1.04
N LEU A 762 27.66 -4.67 1.39
CA LEU A 762 28.79 -3.99 2.01
C LEU A 762 28.27 -3.24 3.24
N ASP A 763 28.75 -3.60 4.42
CA ASP A 763 28.44 -2.95 5.68
C ASP A 763 29.68 -2.23 6.20
N GLY A 764 29.49 -1.05 6.79
CA GLY A 764 30.56 -0.30 7.45
C GLY A 764 30.02 0.43 8.66
N GLY A 765 30.83 0.55 9.70
CA GLY A 765 30.45 1.30 10.89
C GLY A 765 31.57 1.60 11.83
N VAL A 766 31.30 2.51 12.75
CA VAL A 766 32.25 2.95 13.77
C VAL A 766 31.51 3.28 15.05
N ALA A 767 32.08 2.88 16.19
CA ALA A 767 31.63 3.30 17.51
C ALA A 767 32.68 4.21 18.15
N TRP A 768 32.20 5.25 18.83
CA TRP A 768 33.10 6.18 19.53
C TRP A 768 32.48 6.73 20.83
N THR A 769 33.33 7.35 21.63
CA THR A 769 32.95 7.95 22.90
C THR A 769 33.17 9.47 22.86
N LYS A 770 32.89 10.15 23.99
CA LYS A 770 33.21 11.58 24.11
C LYS A 770 34.71 11.85 24.02
N ASN A 771 35.53 10.92 24.52
CA ASN A 771 36.98 11.08 24.70
C ASN A 771 37.79 10.38 23.59
N SER A 772 37.17 9.48 22.81
CA SER A 772 37.85 8.80 21.70
C SER A 772 37.08 9.01 20.39
N HIS A 773 37.66 9.71 19.44
CA HIS A 773 37.04 10.06 18.17
C HIS A 773 37.39 9.05 17.08
N PRO A 774 36.51 8.89 16.06
CA PRO A 774 36.81 8.04 14.92
C PRO A 774 38.03 8.53 14.15
N ILE A 775 38.88 7.59 13.75
CA ILE A 775 40.03 7.85 12.88
C ILE A 775 39.73 7.16 11.53
N PRO A 776 39.76 7.88 10.41
CA PRO A 776 39.43 7.33 9.08
C PRO A 776 40.58 6.50 8.49
N GLU A 777 41.06 5.51 9.25
CA GLU A 777 42.09 4.54 8.83
C GLU A 777 41.47 3.14 8.78
N LEU A 778 42.02 2.27 7.91
CA LEU A 778 41.57 0.91 7.73
C LEU A 778 42.49 -0.11 8.44
N ASN A 779 43.28 0.34 9.39
CA ASN A 779 44.24 -0.53 10.09
C ASN A 779 43.57 -1.35 11.18
N ALA A 780 43.59 -2.68 11.05
CA ALA A 780 42.97 -3.61 12.00
C ALA A 780 43.73 -3.72 13.35
N LYS A 781 45.04 -3.41 13.38
CA LYS A 781 45.96 -3.66 14.52
C LYS A 781 46.10 -2.48 15.49
N THR A 782 45.37 -1.39 15.29
CA THR A 782 45.45 -0.23 16.20
C THR A 782 44.41 -0.36 17.32
N LYS A 783 44.75 0.18 18.50
CA LYS A 783 43.79 0.36 19.63
C LYS A 783 42.80 1.50 19.40
N GLU A 784 42.89 2.17 18.27
CA GLU A 784 42.12 3.37 17.94
C GLU A 784 40.73 3.05 17.39
N ARG A 785 39.82 4.03 17.42
CA ARG A 785 38.44 3.93 16.94
C ARG A 785 38.42 3.97 15.41
N VAL A 786 38.85 2.88 14.78
CA VAL A 786 38.80 2.77 13.32
C VAL A 786 37.46 2.24 12.84
N PRO A 787 36.96 2.69 11.68
CA PRO A 787 35.78 2.10 11.06
C PRO A 787 36.00 0.61 10.74
N VAL A 788 34.99 -0.21 10.96
CA VAL A 788 35.01 -1.63 10.60
C VAL A 788 34.11 -1.85 9.39
N PHE A 789 34.50 -2.78 8.51
CA PHE A 789 33.80 -3.08 7.29
C PHE A 789 33.64 -4.59 7.11
N SER A 790 32.53 -4.99 6.47
CA SER A 790 32.35 -6.34 5.98
C SER A 790 31.72 -6.36 4.58
N VAL A 791 32.02 -7.38 3.81
CA VAL A 791 31.41 -7.67 2.53
C VAL A 791 30.91 -9.11 2.55
N GLY A 792 29.81 -9.37 1.86
CA GLY A 792 29.29 -10.73 1.84
C GLY A 792 28.07 -10.91 0.97
N ALA A 793 27.48 -12.09 1.13
CA ALA A 793 26.24 -12.46 0.49
C ALA A 793 25.23 -12.99 1.51
N ALA A 794 23.95 -12.79 1.23
CA ALA A 794 22.89 -13.31 2.06
C ALA A 794 21.74 -13.83 1.20
N THR A 795 20.96 -14.74 1.75
CA THR A 795 19.69 -15.17 1.20
C THR A 795 18.59 -14.79 2.19
N ARG A 796 17.54 -14.13 1.69
CA ARG A 796 16.36 -13.78 2.48
C ARG A 796 15.19 -14.61 2.02
N PHE A 797 14.48 -15.20 2.96
CA PHE A 797 13.27 -15.98 2.73
C PHE A 797 12.10 -15.30 3.42
N ASN A 798 11.03 -15.04 2.67
CA ASN A 798 9.77 -14.62 3.27
C ASN A 798 8.98 -15.88 3.67
N LEU A 799 8.89 -16.13 4.96
CA LEU A 799 8.22 -17.27 5.53
C LEU A 799 6.73 -16.91 5.76
N PHE A 800 5.88 -17.45 4.89
CA PHE A 800 4.41 -17.33 4.96
C PHE A 800 3.86 -15.89 4.97
N GLY A 801 4.63 -14.91 4.51
CA GLY A 801 4.24 -13.50 4.58
C GLY A 801 4.30 -12.88 5.98
N LEU A 802 4.77 -13.62 7.00
CA LEU A 802 4.76 -13.20 8.40
C LEU A 802 6.13 -12.72 8.87
N LEU A 803 7.20 -13.35 8.43
CA LEU A 803 8.56 -13.02 8.87
C LEU A 803 9.58 -13.27 7.77
N VAL A 804 10.68 -12.54 7.81
CA VAL A 804 11.81 -12.70 6.91
C VAL A 804 12.97 -13.32 7.66
N LEU A 805 13.39 -14.51 7.21
CA LEU A 805 14.62 -15.16 7.65
C LEU A 805 15.76 -14.74 6.73
N GLN A 806 16.85 -14.22 7.28
CA GLN A 806 18.08 -13.96 6.56
C GLN A 806 19.18 -14.90 7.04
N ILE A 807 19.86 -15.55 6.08
CA ILE A 807 21.08 -16.31 6.31
C ILE A 807 22.19 -15.62 5.53
N TYR A 808 23.34 -15.38 6.14
CA TYR A 808 24.43 -14.65 5.47
C TYR A 808 25.79 -15.28 5.71
N ALA A 809 26.72 -15.00 4.78
CA ALA A 809 28.14 -15.16 4.92
C ALA A 809 28.82 -13.80 4.75
N ALA A 810 29.64 -13.40 5.71
CA ALA A 810 30.32 -12.11 5.74
C ALA A 810 31.83 -12.30 5.91
N TYR A 811 32.61 -11.50 5.19
CA TYR A 811 34.06 -11.36 5.36
C TYR A 811 34.33 -10.05 6.11
N PRO A 812 34.66 -10.08 7.42
CA PRO A 812 34.96 -8.91 8.21
C PRO A 812 36.42 -8.48 8.00
N PHE A 813 36.66 -7.29 7.47
CA PHE A 813 38.01 -6.83 7.12
C PHE A 813 38.92 -6.55 8.33
N GLN A 814 38.37 -6.20 9.45
CA GLN A 814 39.12 -5.85 10.66
C GLN A 814 39.12 -6.95 11.73
N ARG A 815 38.91 -8.21 11.35
CA ARG A 815 39.10 -9.40 12.18
C ARG A 815 40.19 -10.27 11.56
N ASN A 816 41.40 -10.25 12.18
CA ASN A 816 42.59 -10.82 11.55
C ASN A 816 42.57 -12.35 11.43
N ASP A 817 41.94 -13.05 12.37
CA ASP A 817 41.94 -14.51 12.43
C ASP A 817 40.65 -15.14 11.91
N LEU A 818 39.67 -14.32 11.46
CA LEU A 818 38.40 -14.78 10.92
C LEU A 818 38.25 -14.42 9.45
N ASN A 819 38.26 -15.41 8.56
CA ASN A 819 38.08 -15.20 7.12
C ASN A 819 36.61 -15.00 6.76
N TRP A 820 35.74 -15.93 7.18
CA TRP A 820 34.30 -15.87 6.89
C TRP A 820 33.48 -16.16 8.14
N SER A 821 32.53 -15.29 8.42
CA SER A 821 31.54 -15.44 9.47
C SER A 821 30.20 -15.77 8.87
N TRP A 822 29.51 -16.77 9.44
CA TRP A 822 28.16 -17.14 9.08
C TRP A 822 27.20 -16.74 10.18
N GLY A 823 26.05 -16.27 9.79
CA GLY A 823 25.02 -15.92 10.77
C GLY A 823 23.62 -15.97 10.17
N PHE A 824 22.64 -15.91 11.03
CA PHE A 824 21.24 -15.80 10.62
C PHE A 824 20.50 -14.90 11.60
N PHE A 825 19.50 -14.23 11.12
CA PHE A 825 18.56 -13.51 11.98
C PHE A 825 17.17 -13.40 11.35
N LEU A 826 16.18 -13.25 12.22
CA LEU A 826 14.78 -13.06 11.88
C LEU A 826 14.46 -11.57 11.97
N ALA A 827 14.23 -10.92 10.86
CA ALA A 827 13.82 -9.53 10.85
C ALA A 827 13.08 -9.19 9.55
N PRO A 828 12.13 -8.25 9.57
CA PRO A 828 11.71 -7.62 8.34
C PRO A 828 12.91 -6.90 7.74
N GLY A 829 13.15 -7.05 6.44
CA GLY A 829 14.23 -6.38 5.74
C GLY A 829 14.14 -4.85 5.91
N TRP A 830 15.32 -4.21 6.05
CA TRP A 830 15.39 -2.75 6.09
C TRP A 830 15.42 -2.14 4.72
#